data_f830592b7ab6b3051d91570e958fe9d8
#
_entry.id   f830592b7ab6b3051d91570e958fe9d8
#
_cell.length_a   1.000
_cell.length_b   1.000
_cell.length_c   1.000
_cell.angle_alpha   90.00
_cell.angle_beta   90.00
_cell.angle_gamma   90.00
#
_symmetry.space_group_name_H-M   'P 1'
#
loop_
_entity.id
_entity.type
_entity.pdbx_description
1 polymer ?
#
loop_
_entity_poly.entity_id
_entity_poly.type
_entity_poly.pdbx_seq_one_letter_code
_entity_poly.pdbx_strand_id
1 'polypeptide(L)'
;MASVTQRINSYLGGVSKQSDDKMLPGQVRECYNGFPDATYGLTKRPGFEHIVNLGSGTTYDDGKWFYIKRDDDEEYVGVIKGTTIDIWNAVTGNPCTVTYPDGTGYLTGTKDNYKIITVQDASIIINSAVTVGVQATPSWDPHRVASIEVQYVTSSTTYTVEITINNVTQTATYTTPSSADVNTILTQLETQINAMTGDHAQLTVTKLANSLELVSTIDMDIHAEGGIDNKGLTVIEDEVATVAGLPVKSVQDRLVKIINSDVAADNYWAKFVAHDGVSGEGYWEETRDPAVSPGLDNATMPHELINTAVDTFVFQEIDYEDRLVGDDETNSDPTFVGETITAGFFHNNRLGFLSKDNVIMSQSGDFYNFYFKSAQTTIESDPIDISCSSIKPTALHAALPTAQGVVLFSENQQFVMFADAGVLTPSLATIRALSNYEMDRNIEPVDVGTNLNFITKTPGYSRVFSMVTRGQQENPQVLDLSRVVKEWISPNVDQLISSPQNSMIAMAGQGLNEVFIFRYYNDGKENLMESWVSWLMPGTVQFITTNSDDMYAVTKQGNQFVLSKATLSQSPEQAIIVNNQGQKVNPCVDLYATASSVVYDSVNKLSKCYLPYNDVSSLTPIIVIKGNTSSGSFVESGFTITPERDSDGTGPYFIVPNKDLTSVASDVIVGFKYNFDVELPRTYFRSDPRVADFTANLTIARMKFAVGLSGMMSFKLEQRGRLPYELKFTGDGSTTTYTFNKRDLDYVDRSDVLVTVNGVNETAFSFTNDTTIVFSSAPAADAEIKFYIKDWFTVQPVIEANSYLANDVPLDNETVFTIPIHQRTENFRLKMFNNSPFPVAVNAMMWEGNYTPRFYRRV
;
A
#
# COMPACT_ATOMS: atom_id res chain seq x y z
N MET A 1 7.46 35.53 -47.42
CA MET A 1 7.65 34.52 -46.37
C MET A 1 8.82 35.01 -45.51
N ALA A 2 8.61 35.16 -44.21
CA ALA A 2 9.69 35.52 -43.29
C ALA A 2 10.33 34.22 -42.75
N SER A 3 11.67 34.16 -42.76
CA SER A 3 12.37 33.08 -42.07
C SER A 3 12.25 33.32 -40.58
N VAL A 4 11.83 32.31 -39.83
CA VAL A 4 11.57 32.37 -38.38
C VAL A 4 12.23 31.19 -37.70
N THR A 5 12.76 31.48 -36.52
CA THR A 5 13.35 30.46 -35.62
C THR A 5 12.69 30.58 -34.27
N GLN A 6 12.25 29.48 -33.69
CA GLN A 6 11.77 29.44 -32.30
C GLN A 6 12.37 28.27 -31.55
N ARG A 7 12.54 28.45 -30.27
CA ARG A 7 13.10 27.46 -29.34
C ARG A 7 12.08 27.02 -28.32
N ILE A 8 12.08 25.73 -28.03
CA ILE A 8 11.42 25.10 -26.89
C ILE A 8 12.54 24.76 -25.89
N ASN A 9 12.53 25.42 -24.75
CA ASN A 9 13.66 25.39 -23.82
C ASN A 9 13.78 24.07 -23.04
N SER A 10 12.68 23.31 -22.90
CA SER A 10 12.68 22.03 -22.19
C SER A 10 11.49 21.18 -22.63
N TYR A 11 11.59 19.86 -22.42
CA TYR A 11 10.49 18.89 -22.59
C TYR A 11 9.98 18.35 -21.23
N LEU A 12 9.90 19.24 -20.25
CA LEU A 12 9.45 18.91 -18.89
C LEU A 12 7.94 19.12 -18.68
N GLY A 13 7.19 19.44 -19.71
CA GLY A 13 5.74 19.64 -19.62
C GLY A 13 4.92 18.34 -19.65
N GLY A 14 5.55 17.20 -19.96
CA GLY A 14 4.90 15.89 -20.00
C GLY A 14 3.77 15.78 -21.03
N VAL A 15 2.98 14.71 -20.90
CA VAL A 15 1.84 14.42 -21.79
C VAL A 15 0.70 15.41 -21.53
N SER A 16 0.11 15.90 -22.62
CA SER A 16 -1.14 16.66 -22.59
C SER A 16 -2.11 16.14 -23.64
N LYS A 17 -3.36 15.96 -23.25
CA LYS A 17 -4.46 15.56 -24.17
C LYS A 17 -5.29 16.75 -24.66
N GLN A 18 -4.81 17.96 -24.39
CA GLN A 18 -5.39 19.18 -24.98
C GLN A 18 -5.18 19.21 -26.49
N SER A 19 -5.91 20.07 -27.19
CA SER A 19 -5.64 20.33 -28.62
C SER A 19 -4.26 21.00 -28.79
N ASP A 20 -3.57 20.69 -29.88
CA ASP A 20 -2.18 21.11 -30.13
C ASP A 20 -1.96 22.62 -30.02
N ASP A 21 -2.98 23.42 -30.39
CA ASP A 21 -2.95 24.88 -30.26
C ASP A 21 -2.94 25.39 -28.81
N LYS A 22 -3.51 24.60 -27.89
CA LYS A 22 -3.59 24.92 -26.46
C LYS A 22 -2.45 24.34 -25.64
N MET A 23 -1.74 23.34 -26.17
CA MET A 23 -0.58 22.77 -25.48
C MET A 23 0.49 23.84 -25.29
N LEU A 24 1.12 23.85 -24.12
CA LEU A 24 2.26 24.72 -23.85
C LEU A 24 3.53 24.18 -24.53
N PRO A 25 4.50 25.06 -24.88
CA PRO A 25 5.80 24.61 -25.35
C PRO A 25 6.45 23.64 -24.34
N GLY A 26 6.95 22.51 -24.84
CA GLY A 26 7.57 21.47 -24.01
C GLY A 26 6.61 20.39 -23.53
N GLN A 27 5.30 20.52 -23.79
CA GLN A 27 4.36 19.41 -23.66
C GLN A 27 4.40 18.50 -24.89
N VAL A 28 4.05 17.23 -24.70
CA VAL A 28 4.04 16.19 -25.75
C VAL A 28 2.67 15.51 -25.83
N ARG A 29 2.35 14.89 -26.96
CA ARG A 29 1.08 14.18 -27.14
C ARG A 29 1.07 12.83 -26.45
N GLU A 30 2.17 12.09 -26.61
CA GLU A 30 2.43 10.79 -25.99
C GLU A 30 3.86 10.74 -25.50
N CYS A 31 4.07 10.05 -24.39
CA CYS A 31 5.40 9.79 -23.86
C CYS A 31 5.39 8.44 -23.12
N TYR A 32 5.87 7.42 -23.82
CA TYR A 32 6.03 6.08 -23.26
C TYR A 32 7.46 5.86 -22.83
N ASN A 33 7.65 5.37 -21.61
CA ASN A 33 8.94 5.06 -21.02
C ASN A 33 9.89 6.28 -20.94
N GLY A 34 9.32 7.49 -20.86
CA GLY A 34 10.06 8.69 -20.53
C GLY A 34 10.16 8.92 -19.05
N PHE A 35 11.20 9.65 -18.64
CA PHE A 35 11.43 10.06 -17.26
C PHE A 35 11.91 11.52 -17.24
N PRO A 36 10.98 12.49 -17.18
CA PRO A 36 11.32 13.91 -17.11
C PRO A 36 12.09 14.21 -15.82
N ASP A 37 13.21 14.93 -15.96
CA ASP A 37 14.05 15.33 -14.84
C ASP A 37 14.54 16.76 -15.04
N ALA A 38 14.51 17.56 -13.97
CA ALA A 38 14.89 18.98 -14.03
C ALA A 38 16.35 19.18 -14.40
N THR A 39 17.23 18.23 -14.06
CA THR A 39 18.68 18.29 -14.33
C THR A 39 19.03 17.71 -15.70
N TYR A 40 18.44 16.56 -16.04
CA TYR A 40 18.83 15.79 -17.24
C TYR A 40 17.90 15.99 -18.45
N GLY A 41 16.79 16.71 -18.26
CA GLY A 41 15.77 16.91 -19.32
C GLY A 41 14.79 15.73 -19.41
N LEU A 42 14.25 15.49 -20.59
CA LEU A 42 13.41 14.33 -20.85
C LEU A 42 14.28 13.13 -21.18
N THR A 43 14.42 12.21 -20.23
CA THR A 43 15.25 11.00 -20.37
C THR A 43 14.41 9.75 -20.62
N LYS A 44 15.06 8.71 -21.08
CA LYS A 44 14.53 7.35 -21.08
C LYS A 44 14.51 6.83 -19.64
N ARG A 45 13.44 6.12 -19.23
CA ARG A 45 13.34 5.56 -17.88
C ARG A 45 14.47 4.56 -17.59
N PRO A 46 14.83 4.33 -16.34
CA PRO A 46 15.72 3.23 -15.98
C PRO A 46 15.12 1.87 -16.35
N GLY A 47 15.97 0.89 -16.58
CA GLY A 47 15.59 -0.51 -16.75
C GLY A 47 15.20 -1.13 -15.42
N PHE A 48 14.46 -2.24 -15.46
CA PHE A 48 14.13 -3.04 -14.30
C PHE A 48 15.09 -4.21 -14.15
N GLU A 49 15.79 -4.28 -13.04
CA GLU A 49 16.62 -5.41 -12.64
C GLU A 49 15.74 -6.57 -12.16
N HIS A 50 15.99 -7.77 -12.64
CA HIS A 50 15.35 -8.98 -12.14
C HIS A 50 15.94 -9.36 -10.78
N ILE A 51 15.10 -9.50 -9.76
CA ILE A 51 15.51 -9.96 -8.42
C ILE A 51 15.21 -11.46 -8.30
N VAL A 52 13.94 -11.83 -8.37
CA VAL A 52 13.53 -13.23 -8.14
C VAL A 52 12.20 -13.57 -8.82
N ASN A 53 12.03 -14.84 -9.13
CA ASN A 53 10.76 -15.42 -9.55
C ASN A 53 9.97 -15.86 -8.33
N LEU A 54 8.80 -15.26 -8.12
CA LEU A 54 7.96 -15.48 -6.93
C LEU A 54 7.09 -16.73 -7.04
N GLY A 55 6.69 -17.10 -8.24
CA GLY A 55 5.82 -18.25 -8.48
C GLY A 55 5.23 -18.27 -9.88
N SER A 56 4.36 -19.23 -10.16
CA SER A 56 3.76 -19.41 -11.47
C SER A 56 2.26 -19.72 -11.40
N GLY A 57 1.59 -19.63 -12.55
CA GLY A 57 0.17 -19.91 -12.68
C GLY A 57 -0.72 -18.73 -12.30
N THR A 58 -1.79 -19.01 -11.57
CA THR A 58 -2.75 -18.04 -11.07
C THR A 58 -2.65 -17.84 -9.55
N THR A 59 -1.56 -18.31 -8.96
CA THR A 59 -1.41 -18.41 -7.49
C THR A 59 -1.59 -17.07 -6.77
N TYR A 60 -1.19 -15.96 -7.40
CA TYR A 60 -1.20 -14.63 -6.79
C TYR A 60 -2.08 -13.61 -7.52
N ASP A 61 -2.91 -14.03 -8.48
CA ASP A 61 -3.75 -13.12 -9.28
C ASP A 61 -4.69 -12.27 -8.44
N ASP A 62 -5.23 -12.83 -7.35
CA ASP A 62 -6.12 -12.14 -6.41
C ASP A 62 -5.44 -11.88 -5.05
N GLY A 63 -4.12 -11.88 -5.00
CA GLY A 63 -3.36 -11.63 -3.78
C GLY A 63 -3.33 -10.16 -3.38
N LYS A 64 -3.37 -9.89 -2.08
CA LYS A 64 -3.07 -8.56 -1.53
C LYS A 64 -1.57 -8.45 -1.31
N TRP A 65 -0.92 -7.68 -2.16
CA TRP A 65 0.50 -7.40 -2.04
C TRP A 65 0.77 -6.29 -1.03
N PHE A 66 1.93 -6.36 -0.38
CA PHE A 66 2.40 -5.36 0.57
C PHE A 66 3.93 -5.32 0.61
N TYR A 67 4.46 -4.26 1.22
CA TYR A 67 5.89 -4.05 1.38
C TYR A 67 6.20 -3.71 2.83
N ILE A 68 7.27 -4.28 3.36
CA ILE A 68 7.80 -4.00 4.69
C ILE A 68 9.23 -3.54 4.55
N LYS A 69 9.52 -2.37 5.13
CA LYS A 69 10.90 -1.89 5.31
C LYS A 69 11.24 -1.92 6.79
N ARG A 70 12.19 -2.75 7.16
CA ARG A 70 12.77 -2.77 8.50
C ARG A 70 14.01 -1.86 8.56
N ASP A 71 14.97 -2.12 7.66
CA ASP A 71 16.18 -1.32 7.48
C ASP A 71 16.65 -1.39 6.01
N ASP A 72 17.89 -1.01 5.72
CA ASP A 72 18.40 -0.99 4.33
C ASP A 72 18.83 -2.38 3.83
N ASP A 73 19.03 -3.35 4.70
CA ASP A 73 19.37 -4.73 4.37
C ASP A 73 18.15 -5.67 4.45
N GLU A 74 17.12 -5.27 5.19
CA GLU A 74 15.91 -6.04 5.43
C GLU A 74 14.67 -5.33 4.87
N GLU A 75 14.49 -5.49 3.57
CA GLU A 75 13.30 -5.06 2.82
C GLU A 75 12.56 -6.29 2.30
N TYR A 76 11.24 -6.31 2.44
CA TYR A 76 10.43 -7.47 2.13
C TYR A 76 9.22 -7.11 1.28
N VAL A 77 8.94 -7.97 0.31
CA VAL A 77 7.68 -7.95 -0.45
C VAL A 77 6.88 -9.18 -0.08
N GLY A 78 5.65 -8.98 0.35
CA GLY A 78 4.75 -10.04 0.75
C GLY A 78 3.43 -10.03 -0.01
N VAL A 79 2.74 -11.17 0.03
CA VAL A 79 1.40 -11.33 -0.52
C VAL A 79 0.54 -12.19 0.39
N ILE A 80 -0.66 -11.70 0.70
CA ILE A 80 -1.72 -12.50 1.34
C ILE A 80 -2.52 -13.15 0.23
N LYS A 81 -2.59 -14.47 0.23
CA LYS A 81 -3.36 -15.27 -0.73
C LYS A 81 -4.18 -16.34 -0.02
N GLY A 82 -5.47 -16.33 -0.23
CA GLY A 82 -6.35 -17.25 0.50
C GLY A 82 -6.09 -17.16 2.01
N THR A 83 -5.63 -18.23 2.62
CA THR A 83 -5.36 -18.33 4.07
C THR A 83 -3.86 -18.33 4.42
N THR A 84 -2.98 -17.91 3.51
CA THR A 84 -1.53 -17.91 3.73
C THR A 84 -0.88 -16.60 3.32
N ILE A 85 0.28 -16.34 3.88
CA ILE A 85 1.14 -15.19 3.56
C ILE A 85 2.45 -15.73 3.02
N ASP A 86 2.84 -15.31 1.82
CA ASP A 86 4.15 -15.59 1.27
C ASP A 86 4.97 -14.29 1.26
N ILE A 87 6.24 -14.36 1.65
CA ILE A 87 7.13 -13.19 1.78
C ILE A 87 8.47 -13.52 1.15
N TRP A 88 9.08 -12.53 0.51
CA TRP A 88 10.43 -12.61 -0.04
C TRP A 88 11.23 -11.39 0.38
N ASN A 89 12.48 -11.60 0.65
CA ASN A 89 13.44 -10.53 0.84
C ASN A 89 13.69 -9.82 -0.50
N ALA A 90 13.38 -8.53 -0.55
CA ALA A 90 13.46 -7.74 -1.79
C ALA A 90 14.89 -7.40 -2.20
N VAL A 91 15.87 -7.52 -1.30
CA VAL A 91 17.29 -7.28 -1.58
C VAL A 91 17.97 -8.55 -2.10
N THR A 92 17.75 -9.69 -1.42
CA THR A 92 18.43 -10.96 -1.73
C THR A 92 17.63 -11.88 -2.67
N GLY A 93 16.31 -11.69 -2.76
CA GLY A 93 15.40 -12.58 -3.46
C GLY A 93 15.04 -13.86 -2.71
N ASN A 94 15.50 -14.05 -1.47
CA ASN A 94 15.23 -15.25 -0.70
C ASN A 94 13.76 -15.33 -0.25
N PRO A 95 13.13 -16.52 -0.31
CA PRO A 95 11.84 -16.73 0.31
C PRO A 95 11.96 -16.76 1.83
N CYS A 96 11.02 -16.11 2.52
CA CYS A 96 10.96 -16.06 3.97
C CYS A 96 10.07 -17.18 4.53
N THR A 97 10.34 -17.56 5.78
CA THR A 97 9.49 -18.51 6.52
C THR A 97 8.44 -17.74 7.31
N VAL A 98 7.16 -18.13 7.18
CA VAL A 98 6.05 -17.58 7.97
C VAL A 98 5.46 -18.70 8.82
N THR A 99 5.35 -18.48 10.13
CA THR A 99 4.72 -19.41 11.07
C THR A 99 3.40 -18.85 11.61
N TYR A 100 2.47 -19.72 11.95
CA TYR A 100 1.09 -19.38 12.33
C TYR A 100 0.74 -20.09 13.66
N PRO A 101 1.19 -19.61 14.82
CA PRO A 101 0.90 -20.26 16.10
C PRO A 101 -0.59 -20.33 16.42
N ASP A 102 -1.36 -19.29 16.10
CA ASP A 102 -2.80 -19.22 16.36
C ASP A 102 -3.65 -19.61 15.12
N GLY A 103 -3.00 -20.12 14.08
CA GLY A 103 -3.65 -20.56 12.86
C GLY A 103 -3.84 -19.43 11.84
N THR A 104 -4.71 -19.69 10.85
CA THR A 104 -4.93 -18.78 9.70
C THR A 104 -6.39 -18.35 9.56
N GLY A 105 -7.20 -18.53 10.61
CA GLY A 105 -8.64 -18.26 10.59
C GLY A 105 -9.02 -16.82 10.26
N TYR A 106 -8.17 -15.87 10.62
CA TYR A 106 -8.33 -14.45 10.32
C TYR A 106 -8.13 -14.09 8.84
N LEU A 107 -7.39 -14.92 8.08
CA LEU A 107 -7.07 -14.69 6.67
C LEU A 107 -8.17 -15.24 5.74
N THR A 108 -9.39 -14.76 5.87
CA THR A 108 -10.57 -15.25 5.10
C THR A 108 -11.12 -14.24 4.10
N GLY A 109 -10.49 -13.07 3.95
CA GLY A 109 -10.93 -11.99 3.07
C GLY A 109 -10.48 -12.15 1.62
N THR A 110 -10.96 -11.24 0.78
CA THR A 110 -10.42 -10.95 -0.56
C THR A 110 -9.34 -9.88 -0.47
N LYS A 111 -8.56 -9.65 -1.53
CA LYS A 111 -7.52 -8.61 -1.55
C LYS A 111 -8.00 -7.22 -1.10
N ASP A 112 -9.25 -6.86 -1.42
CA ASP A 112 -9.83 -5.56 -1.10
C ASP A 112 -10.23 -5.41 0.38
N ASN A 113 -10.29 -6.52 1.12
CA ASN A 113 -10.60 -6.51 2.54
C ASN A 113 -9.39 -6.21 3.43
N TYR A 114 -8.17 -6.42 2.91
CA TYR A 114 -6.97 -6.26 3.72
C TYR A 114 -6.39 -4.86 3.65
N LYS A 115 -6.06 -4.32 4.82
CA LYS A 115 -5.20 -3.15 5.01
C LYS A 115 -4.06 -3.53 5.94
N ILE A 116 -2.87 -3.00 5.66
CA ILE A 116 -1.66 -3.34 6.40
C ILE A 116 -0.98 -2.05 6.81
N ILE A 117 -0.71 -1.92 8.08
CA ILE A 117 0.06 -0.82 8.65
C ILE A 117 1.27 -1.38 9.38
N THR A 118 2.45 -0.85 9.08
CA THR A 118 3.68 -1.27 9.74
C THR A 118 4.08 -0.27 10.81
N VAL A 119 4.27 -0.75 12.01
CA VAL A 119 4.72 0.01 13.18
C VAL A 119 5.92 -0.71 13.77
N GLN A 120 7.11 -0.15 13.62
CA GLN A 120 8.37 -0.78 14.03
C GLN A 120 8.58 -2.15 13.35
N ASP A 121 8.74 -3.22 14.13
CA ASP A 121 8.98 -4.59 13.63
C ASP A 121 7.69 -5.39 13.39
N ALA A 122 6.54 -4.83 13.72
CA ALA A 122 5.24 -5.45 13.55
C ALA A 122 4.44 -4.80 12.42
N SER A 123 3.82 -5.62 11.58
CA SER A 123 2.84 -5.19 10.59
C SER A 123 1.45 -5.66 11.02
N ILE A 124 0.57 -4.72 11.33
CA ILE A 124 -0.81 -5.03 11.74
C ILE A 124 -1.63 -5.26 10.48
N ILE A 125 -2.20 -6.45 10.37
CA ILE A 125 -3.07 -6.87 9.26
C ILE A 125 -4.51 -6.72 9.70
N ILE A 126 -5.24 -5.85 9.01
CA ILE A 126 -6.65 -5.57 9.23
C ILE A 126 -7.45 -6.29 8.14
N ASN A 127 -8.49 -7.03 8.53
CA ASN A 127 -9.39 -7.70 7.62
C ASN A 127 -10.83 -7.18 7.81
N SER A 128 -11.30 -6.34 6.89
CA SER A 128 -12.64 -5.76 6.94
C SER A 128 -13.78 -6.76 6.66
N ALA A 129 -13.49 -8.02 6.39
CA ALA A 129 -14.49 -9.09 6.28
C ALA A 129 -14.85 -9.72 7.63
N VAL A 130 -14.04 -9.47 8.67
CA VAL A 130 -14.26 -10.01 10.02
C VAL A 130 -14.99 -8.99 10.88
N THR A 131 -16.08 -9.42 11.51
CA THR A 131 -16.81 -8.62 12.51
C THR A 131 -16.15 -8.82 13.86
N VAL A 132 -15.85 -7.72 14.54
CA VAL A 132 -15.23 -7.76 15.87
C VAL A 132 -16.21 -8.28 16.91
N GLY A 133 -15.77 -9.25 17.67
CA GLY A 133 -16.49 -9.84 18.78
C GLY A 133 -15.90 -9.48 20.14
N VAL A 134 -16.55 -9.93 21.17
CA VAL A 134 -16.08 -9.85 22.55
C VAL A 134 -15.94 -11.25 23.16
N GLN A 135 -15.12 -11.37 24.17
CA GLN A 135 -14.95 -12.61 24.93
C GLN A 135 -16.27 -13.02 25.60
N ALA A 136 -16.42 -14.30 25.84
CA ALA A 136 -17.58 -14.81 26.55
C ALA A 136 -17.62 -14.28 28.00
N THR A 137 -18.77 -13.74 28.40
CA THR A 137 -18.99 -13.29 29.78
C THR A 137 -18.89 -14.48 30.74
N PRO A 138 -18.01 -14.41 31.75
CA PRO A 138 -17.92 -15.46 32.76
C PRO A 138 -19.23 -15.61 33.51
N SER A 139 -19.54 -16.84 33.89
CA SER A 139 -20.67 -17.07 34.78
C SER A 139 -20.33 -16.57 36.17
N TRP A 140 -21.09 -15.63 36.68
CA TRP A 140 -20.98 -15.11 38.04
C TRP A 140 -22.37 -15.03 38.68
N ASP A 141 -22.40 -15.26 39.99
CA ASP A 141 -23.64 -15.22 40.76
C ASP A 141 -23.37 -14.45 42.07
N PRO A 142 -24.09 -13.33 42.33
CA PRO A 142 -23.89 -12.47 43.47
C PRO A 142 -24.21 -13.17 44.83
N HIS A 143 -25.21 -14.08 44.85
CA HIS A 143 -25.72 -14.69 46.06
C HIS A 143 -24.89 -15.87 46.54
N ARG A 144 -23.63 -15.99 46.14
CA ARG A 144 -22.75 -17.10 46.52
C ARG A 144 -21.61 -16.74 47.47
N VAL A 145 -21.46 -15.47 47.78
CA VAL A 145 -20.40 -15.01 48.73
C VAL A 145 -21.00 -13.97 49.68
N ALA A 146 -20.73 -14.12 50.96
CA ALA A 146 -21.17 -13.14 51.96
C ALA A 146 -20.21 -13.02 53.13
N SER A 147 -20.12 -11.82 53.70
CA SER A 147 -19.43 -11.60 55.00
C SER A 147 -20.43 -11.36 56.11
N ILE A 148 -20.18 -11.97 57.23
CA ILE A 148 -20.92 -11.71 58.49
C ILE A 148 -19.92 -11.05 59.46
N GLU A 149 -20.07 -9.76 59.68
CA GLU A 149 -19.19 -8.99 60.54
C GLU A 149 -19.78 -8.78 61.91
N VAL A 150 -18.95 -8.93 62.99
CA VAL A 150 -19.30 -8.55 64.36
C VAL A 150 -18.98 -7.06 64.52
N GLN A 151 -20.01 -6.23 64.62
CA GLN A 151 -19.86 -4.80 64.80
C GLN A 151 -19.53 -4.43 66.24
N TYR A 152 -20.13 -5.07 67.23
CA TYR A 152 -19.82 -4.93 68.64
C TYR A 152 -20.28 -6.15 69.42
N VAL A 153 -19.66 -6.30 70.54
CA VAL A 153 -19.95 -7.43 71.51
C VAL A 153 -20.79 -6.94 72.66
N THR A 154 -21.90 -7.65 72.91
CA THR A 154 -22.76 -7.42 74.09
C THR A 154 -22.85 -8.70 74.96
N SER A 155 -22.74 -8.57 76.28
CA SER A 155 -22.86 -9.67 77.20
C SER A 155 -24.33 -10.15 77.39
N SER A 156 -24.53 -11.44 77.58
CA SER A 156 -25.85 -12.04 77.84
C SER A 156 -26.88 -11.76 76.71
N THR A 157 -26.44 -11.66 75.50
CA THR A 157 -27.28 -11.49 74.30
C THR A 157 -27.02 -12.62 73.29
N THR A 158 -28.03 -12.93 72.48
CA THR A 158 -27.93 -13.98 71.46
C THR A 158 -27.58 -13.37 70.12
N TYR A 159 -26.61 -13.98 69.44
CA TYR A 159 -26.23 -13.74 68.05
C TYR A 159 -26.75 -14.88 67.19
N THR A 160 -27.50 -14.55 66.13
CA THR A 160 -28.21 -15.52 65.29
C THR A 160 -27.82 -15.25 63.83
N VAL A 161 -27.50 -16.31 63.15
CA VAL A 161 -27.27 -16.31 61.68
C VAL A 161 -28.20 -17.33 61.05
N GLU A 162 -29.08 -16.89 60.20
CA GLU A 162 -29.98 -17.72 59.43
C GLU A 162 -29.52 -17.80 57.99
N ILE A 163 -29.29 -18.98 57.48
CA ILE A 163 -28.84 -19.20 56.07
C ILE A 163 -29.93 -20.03 55.38
N THR A 164 -30.45 -19.48 54.31
CA THR A 164 -31.48 -20.11 53.45
C THR A 164 -30.88 -20.54 52.13
N ILE A 165 -30.89 -21.84 51.84
CA ILE A 165 -30.47 -22.43 50.57
C ILE A 165 -31.60 -23.31 50.07
N ASN A 166 -32.01 -23.16 48.79
CA ASN A 166 -33.11 -23.92 48.18
C ASN A 166 -34.43 -23.90 49.03
N ASN A 167 -34.78 -22.73 49.58
CA ASN A 167 -35.93 -22.52 50.51
C ASN A 167 -35.86 -23.34 51.82
N VAL A 168 -34.73 -23.84 52.23
CA VAL A 168 -34.48 -24.48 53.52
C VAL A 168 -33.61 -23.55 54.35
N THR A 169 -34.13 -23.11 55.49
CA THR A 169 -33.39 -22.25 56.43
C THR A 169 -32.77 -23.08 57.55
N GLN A 170 -31.48 -22.90 57.77
CA GLN A 170 -30.81 -23.44 58.99
C GLN A 170 -30.21 -22.27 59.78
N THR A 171 -30.20 -22.42 61.09
CA THR A 171 -29.90 -21.36 62.05
C THR A 171 -28.71 -21.74 62.90
N ALA A 172 -27.72 -20.83 62.97
CA ALA A 172 -26.61 -20.90 63.93
C ALA A 172 -26.84 -19.83 65.02
N THR A 173 -26.80 -20.19 66.25
CA THR A 173 -27.07 -19.27 67.36
C THR A 173 -26.00 -19.39 68.45
N TYR A 174 -25.61 -18.27 69.04
CA TYR A 174 -24.70 -18.25 70.21
C TYR A 174 -25.12 -17.18 71.18
N THR A 175 -25.34 -17.56 72.46
CA THR A 175 -25.65 -16.62 73.52
C THR A 175 -24.37 -16.34 74.31
N THR A 176 -23.95 -15.09 74.40
CA THR A 176 -22.74 -14.63 74.99
C THR A 176 -22.84 -14.71 76.57
N PRO A 177 -21.80 -15.17 77.20
CA PRO A 177 -21.70 -15.11 78.69
C PRO A 177 -21.52 -13.67 79.22
N SER A 178 -21.31 -13.49 80.50
CA SER A 178 -21.05 -12.18 81.10
C SER A 178 -19.76 -11.52 80.60
N SER A 179 -18.83 -12.27 80.02
CA SER A 179 -17.65 -11.79 79.30
C SER A 179 -17.54 -12.57 78.01
N ALA A 180 -17.54 -11.89 76.89
CA ALA A 180 -17.34 -12.46 75.55
C ALA A 180 -16.43 -11.58 74.73
N ASP A 181 -15.81 -12.14 73.66
CA ASP A 181 -15.00 -11.46 72.69
C ASP A 181 -15.46 -11.85 71.29
N VAL A 182 -15.02 -11.04 70.30
CA VAL A 182 -15.38 -11.26 68.89
C VAL A 182 -14.99 -12.66 68.39
N ASN A 183 -13.78 -13.12 68.78
CA ASN A 183 -13.26 -14.40 68.33
C ASN A 183 -14.12 -15.59 68.82
N THR A 184 -14.62 -15.48 70.07
CA THR A 184 -15.48 -16.53 70.67
C THR A 184 -16.83 -16.59 69.94
N ILE A 185 -17.46 -15.43 69.60
CA ILE A 185 -18.71 -15.37 68.87
C ILE A 185 -18.50 -16.02 67.51
N LEU A 186 -17.49 -15.57 66.69
CA LEU A 186 -17.20 -16.10 65.38
C LEU A 186 -16.93 -17.61 65.42
N THR A 187 -16.11 -18.10 66.37
CA THR A 187 -15.80 -19.52 66.47
C THR A 187 -17.02 -20.37 66.72
N GLN A 188 -17.94 -19.88 67.57
CA GLN A 188 -19.16 -20.62 67.91
C GLN A 188 -20.16 -20.66 66.70
N LEU A 189 -20.27 -19.52 65.98
CA LEU A 189 -21.07 -19.44 64.78
C LEU A 189 -20.50 -20.31 63.68
N GLU A 190 -19.16 -20.20 63.40
CA GLU A 190 -18.40 -21.02 62.46
C GLU A 190 -18.64 -22.52 62.71
N THR A 191 -18.52 -22.97 64.01
CA THR A 191 -18.68 -24.36 64.35
C THR A 191 -20.08 -24.86 64.01
N GLN A 192 -21.12 -24.05 64.25
CA GLN A 192 -22.49 -24.40 63.96
C GLN A 192 -22.83 -24.34 62.45
N ILE A 193 -22.30 -23.36 61.74
CA ILE A 193 -22.48 -23.27 60.29
C ILE A 193 -21.80 -24.47 59.62
N ASN A 194 -20.59 -24.82 60.00
CA ASN A 194 -19.89 -26.00 59.49
C ASN A 194 -20.57 -27.33 59.88
N ALA A 195 -21.45 -27.34 60.88
CA ALA A 195 -22.23 -28.51 61.26
C ALA A 195 -23.60 -28.62 60.55
N MET A 196 -23.96 -27.64 59.73
CA MET A 196 -25.18 -27.64 58.91
C MET A 196 -25.18 -28.81 57.92
N THR A 197 -26.36 -29.31 57.58
CA THR A 197 -26.51 -30.49 56.72
C THR A 197 -27.29 -30.23 55.45
N GLY A 198 -27.39 -31.23 54.59
CA GLY A 198 -28.07 -31.08 53.31
C GLY A 198 -27.30 -30.12 52.40
N ASP A 199 -28.04 -29.26 51.74
CA ASP A 199 -27.45 -28.28 50.77
C ASP A 199 -26.53 -27.27 51.48
N HIS A 200 -26.63 -27.06 52.79
CA HIS A 200 -25.74 -26.19 53.57
C HIS A 200 -24.36 -26.80 53.80
N ALA A 201 -24.22 -28.11 53.70
CA ALA A 201 -22.94 -28.80 53.93
C ALA A 201 -21.84 -28.44 52.85
N GLN A 202 -22.19 -27.80 51.79
CA GLN A 202 -21.26 -27.31 50.74
C GLN A 202 -20.69 -25.90 51.05
N LEU A 203 -21.20 -25.25 52.14
CA LEU A 203 -20.67 -23.95 52.56
C LEU A 203 -19.22 -24.06 52.97
N THR A 204 -18.39 -23.16 52.46
CA THR A 204 -17.03 -22.95 52.93
C THR A 204 -17.02 -21.72 53.83
N VAL A 205 -16.61 -21.88 55.07
CA VAL A 205 -16.53 -20.79 56.06
C VAL A 205 -15.07 -20.45 56.34
N THR A 206 -14.71 -19.20 56.10
CA THR A 206 -13.36 -18.68 56.44
C THR A 206 -13.50 -17.67 57.57
N LYS A 207 -12.90 -17.97 58.74
CA LYS A 207 -12.94 -17.05 59.84
C LYS A 207 -11.80 -16.03 59.74
N LEU A 208 -12.13 -14.77 59.75
CA LEU A 208 -11.23 -13.63 59.80
C LEU A 208 -11.24 -12.99 61.21
N ALA A 209 -10.53 -11.89 61.41
CA ALA A 209 -10.38 -11.32 62.77
C ALA A 209 -11.72 -10.84 63.37
N ASN A 210 -12.62 -10.30 62.58
CA ASN A 210 -13.92 -9.75 63.04
C ASN A 210 -15.11 -10.24 62.18
N SER A 211 -14.88 -11.13 61.22
CA SER A 211 -15.91 -11.62 60.32
C SER A 211 -15.81 -13.11 60.00
N LEU A 212 -16.91 -13.68 59.53
CA LEU A 212 -16.94 -14.94 58.79
C LEU A 212 -17.22 -14.64 57.31
N GLU A 213 -16.38 -15.15 56.45
CA GLU A 213 -16.65 -15.18 55.00
C GLU A 213 -17.26 -16.52 54.64
N LEU A 214 -18.42 -16.48 54.01
CA LEU A 214 -19.13 -17.66 53.53
C LEU A 214 -19.07 -17.71 52.02
N VAL A 215 -18.68 -18.85 51.47
CA VAL A 215 -18.69 -19.12 50.04
C VAL A 215 -19.56 -20.35 49.77
N SER A 216 -20.49 -20.23 48.88
CA SER A 216 -21.46 -21.26 48.47
C SER A 216 -21.33 -21.62 47.00
N THR A 217 -21.64 -22.85 46.62
CA THR A 217 -21.82 -23.26 45.21
C THR A 217 -23.27 -23.12 44.74
N ILE A 218 -24.19 -22.82 45.64
CA ILE A 218 -25.61 -22.62 45.41
C ILE A 218 -25.99 -21.26 46.01
N ASP A 219 -26.98 -20.61 45.43
CA ASP A 219 -27.45 -19.31 45.94
C ASP A 219 -27.92 -19.42 47.38
N MET A 220 -27.53 -18.48 48.19
CA MET A 220 -27.87 -18.39 49.60
C MET A 220 -28.40 -16.99 49.92
N ASP A 221 -29.31 -16.94 50.88
CA ASP A 221 -29.84 -15.72 51.48
C ASP A 221 -29.50 -15.76 53.00
N ILE A 222 -28.91 -14.70 53.49
CA ILE A 222 -28.40 -14.66 54.85
C ILE A 222 -29.06 -13.53 55.63
N HIS A 223 -29.63 -13.90 56.78
CA HIS A 223 -30.07 -12.94 57.77
C HIS A 223 -29.26 -13.10 59.05
N ALA A 224 -28.74 -12.01 59.57
CA ALA A 224 -27.99 -12.07 60.85
C ALA A 224 -28.45 -10.97 61.81
N GLU A 225 -28.68 -11.34 63.03
CA GLU A 225 -29.04 -10.40 64.06
C GLU A 225 -28.34 -10.75 65.40
N GLY A 226 -28.25 -9.78 66.29
CA GLY A 226 -27.65 -9.96 67.62
C GLY A 226 -27.17 -8.65 68.26
N GLY A 227 -26.83 -8.79 69.56
CA GLY A 227 -26.41 -7.60 70.29
C GLY A 227 -27.60 -6.74 70.75
N ILE A 228 -27.35 -5.48 71.08
CA ILE A 228 -28.38 -4.49 71.40
C ILE A 228 -29.07 -4.04 70.12
N ASP A 229 -30.41 -4.00 70.09
CA ASP A 229 -31.19 -3.59 68.96
C ASP A 229 -30.92 -4.36 67.61
N ASN A 230 -30.46 -5.61 67.74
CA ASN A 230 -30.13 -6.53 66.66
C ASN A 230 -29.08 -5.98 65.67
N LYS A 231 -28.21 -5.06 66.06
CA LYS A 231 -27.18 -4.40 65.23
C LYS A 231 -25.77 -4.89 65.50
N GLY A 232 -25.63 -5.99 66.26
CA GLY A 232 -24.30 -6.56 66.61
C GLY A 232 -23.67 -7.38 65.53
N LEU A 233 -24.45 -7.83 64.52
CA LEU A 233 -23.99 -8.44 63.26
C LEU A 233 -24.44 -7.60 62.07
N THR A 234 -23.57 -7.56 61.08
CA THR A 234 -23.90 -7.00 59.77
C THR A 234 -23.59 -8.03 58.70
N VAL A 235 -24.48 -8.23 57.76
CA VAL A 235 -24.27 -9.07 56.58
C VAL A 235 -23.91 -8.16 55.43
N ILE A 236 -22.86 -8.50 54.69
CA ILE A 236 -22.46 -7.88 53.44
C ILE A 236 -22.40 -8.97 52.38
N GLU A 237 -23.33 -8.97 51.49
CA GLU A 237 -23.37 -9.90 50.33
C GLU A 237 -22.60 -9.32 49.14
N ASP A 238 -23.28 -8.75 48.18
CA ASP A 238 -22.73 -8.27 46.93
C ASP A 238 -22.80 -6.73 46.77
N GLU A 239 -23.46 -6.01 47.70
CA GLU A 239 -23.67 -4.56 47.56
C GLU A 239 -23.40 -3.79 48.85
N VAL A 240 -22.80 -2.62 48.72
CA VAL A 240 -22.62 -1.65 49.82
C VAL A 240 -22.90 -0.22 49.36
N ALA A 241 -23.40 0.64 50.24
CA ALA A 241 -23.74 2.02 49.89
C ALA A 241 -22.53 2.96 49.79
N THR A 242 -21.39 2.58 50.35
CA THR A 242 -20.17 3.41 50.35
C THR A 242 -18.94 2.53 50.49
N VAL A 243 -17.78 3.03 50.05
CA VAL A 243 -16.46 2.38 50.25
C VAL A 243 -16.18 2.05 51.73
N ALA A 244 -16.68 2.89 52.64
CA ALA A 244 -16.51 2.63 54.09
C ALA A 244 -17.33 1.43 54.60
N GLY A 245 -18.29 0.95 53.82
CA GLY A 245 -19.07 -0.25 54.13
C GLY A 245 -18.43 -1.56 53.64
N LEU A 246 -17.32 -1.49 52.93
CA LEU A 246 -16.59 -2.66 52.45
C LEU A 246 -15.92 -3.37 53.61
N PRO A 247 -15.89 -4.72 53.65
CA PRO A 247 -15.18 -5.49 54.68
C PRO A 247 -13.70 -5.09 54.72
N VAL A 248 -13.18 -4.86 55.92
CA VAL A 248 -11.75 -4.54 56.13
C VAL A 248 -10.84 -5.72 55.77
N LYS A 249 -11.33 -6.95 55.96
CA LYS A 249 -10.64 -8.20 55.64
C LYS A 249 -11.61 -9.09 54.87
N SER A 250 -11.12 -9.73 53.83
CA SER A 250 -11.97 -10.62 53.01
C SER A 250 -11.14 -11.74 52.38
N VAL A 251 -11.72 -12.50 51.52
CA VAL A 251 -11.07 -13.53 50.69
C VAL A 251 -10.60 -12.93 49.39
N GLN A 252 -9.54 -13.53 48.82
CA GLN A 252 -9.02 -13.13 47.52
C GLN A 252 -10.12 -13.16 46.44
N ASP A 253 -10.10 -12.16 45.56
CA ASP A 253 -11.00 -11.99 44.40
C ASP A 253 -12.49 -11.82 44.73
N ARG A 254 -12.83 -11.50 45.99
CA ARG A 254 -14.19 -11.16 46.36
C ARG A 254 -14.63 -9.88 45.62
N LEU A 255 -15.82 -9.92 45.05
CA LEU A 255 -16.45 -8.80 44.35
C LEU A 255 -17.56 -8.20 45.19
N VAL A 256 -17.63 -6.86 45.25
CA VAL A 256 -18.70 -6.12 45.92
C VAL A 256 -19.02 -4.88 45.11
N LYS A 257 -20.31 -4.63 44.86
CA LYS A 257 -20.79 -3.43 44.17
C LYS A 257 -20.96 -2.28 45.12
N ILE A 258 -20.47 -1.13 44.79
CA ILE A 258 -20.67 0.12 45.51
C ILE A 258 -21.79 0.89 44.82
N ILE A 259 -22.90 1.09 45.49
CA ILE A 259 -24.11 1.66 44.96
C ILE A 259 -24.19 3.14 45.31
N ASN A 260 -24.34 4.00 44.31
CA ASN A 260 -24.76 5.38 44.53
C ASN A 260 -26.28 5.46 44.52
N SER A 261 -26.87 5.80 45.65
CA SER A 261 -28.35 5.90 45.80
C SER A 261 -28.95 7.05 44.97
N ASP A 262 -28.17 8.03 44.57
CA ASP A 262 -28.64 9.23 43.85
C ASP A 262 -28.47 9.11 42.35
N VAL A 263 -27.40 8.43 41.89
CA VAL A 263 -27.08 8.27 40.47
C VAL A 263 -26.60 6.84 40.22
N ALA A 264 -27.45 6.01 39.62
CA ALA A 264 -27.11 4.59 39.36
C ALA A 264 -25.94 4.43 38.37
N ALA A 265 -25.69 5.41 37.48
CA ALA A 265 -24.55 5.43 36.57
C ALA A 265 -23.20 5.59 37.29
N ASP A 266 -23.18 6.01 38.57
CA ASP A 266 -21.96 6.11 39.37
C ASP A 266 -21.69 4.86 40.19
N ASN A 267 -22.43 3.79 40.00
CA ASN A 267 -22.16 2.49 40.62
C ASN A 267 -20.89 1.90 40.03
N TYR A 268 -20.10 1.26 40.88
CA TYR A 268 -18.91 0.54 40.41
C TYR A 268 -18.62 -0.67 41.24
N TRP A 269 -17.82 -1.58 40.70
CA TRP A 269 -17.43 -2.82 41.37
C TRP A 269 -16.03 -2.67 41.98
N ALA A 270 -15.86 -3.29 43.12
CA ALA A 270 -14.58 -3.41 43.80
C ALA A 270 -14.24 -4.89 44.04
N LYS A 271 -12.96 -5.22 43.83
CA LYS A 271 -12.39 -6.54 44.04
C LYS A 271 -11.41 -6.49 45.20
N PHE A 272 -11.45 -7.47 46.09
CA PHE A 272 -10.51 -7.57 47.18
C PHE A 272 -9.23 -8.28 46.76
N VAL A 273 -8.09 -7.68 47.09
CA VAL A 273 -6.76 -8.24 46.89
C VAL A 273 -6.11 -8.50 48.25
N ALA A 274 -6.02 -9.76 48.59
CA ALA A 274 -5.39 -10.18 49.86
C ALA A 274 -3.86 -10.08 49.77
N HIS A 275 -3.21 -9.61 50.82
CA HIS A 275 -1.75 -9.48 50.85
C HIS A 275 -1.02 -10.83 50.73
N ASP A 276 -1.64 -11.92 51.19
CA ASP A 276 -1.10 -13.28 51.07
C ASP A 276 -1.62 -14.05 49.86
N GLY A 277 -2.48 -13.42 49.05
CA GLY A 277 -3.11 -14.04 47.90
C GLY A 277 -4.22 -15.04 48.22
N VAL A 278 -4.65 -15.17 49.52
CA VAL A 278 -5.69 -16.11 49.94
C VAL A 278 -6.82 -15.41 50.69
N SER A 279 -6.52 -14.78 51.83
CA SER A 279 -7.53 -14.12 52.64
C SER A 279 -6.93 -13.28 53.77
N GLY A 280 -7.71 -12.40 54.37
CA GLY A 280 -7.32 -11.62 55.55
C GLY A 280 -7.05 -10.17 55.25
N GLU A 281 -5.85 -9.68 55.55
CA GLU A 281 -5.50 -8.28 55.26
C GLU A 281 -5.24 -8.05 53.76
N GLY A 282 -5.75 -6.94 53.23
CA GLY A 282 -5.63 -6.60 51.82
C GLY A 282 -6.16 -5.21 51.58
N TYR A 283 -6.45 -4.95 50.29
CA TYR A 283 -7.05 -3.72 49.84
C TYR A 283 -8.12 -3.99 48.79
N TRP A 284 -9.00 -3.04 48.61
CA TRP A 284 -10.02 -3.05 47.55
C TRP A 284 -9.51 -2.23 46.38
N GLU A 285 -9.62 -2.78 45.18
CA GLU A 285 -9.37 -2.09 43.91
C GLU A 285 -10.61 -2.06 43.08
N GLU A 286 -10.72 -1.04 42.23
CA GLU A 286 -11.79 -0.94 41.23
C GLU A 286 -11.67 -2.10 40.24
N THR A 287 -12.80 -2.68 39.84
CA THR A 287 -12.83 -3.78 38.87
C THR A 287 -14.05 -3.67 37.94
N ARG A 288 -14.05 -4.48 36.90
CA ARG A 288 -15.19 -4.54 35.99
C ARG A 288 -16.41 -5.21 36.63
N ASP A 289 -17.59 -4.90 36.10
CA ASP A 289 -18.81 -5.65 36.41
C ASP A 289 -18.62 -7.12 35.97
N PRO A 290 -18.78 -8.09 36.83
CA PRO A 290 -18.66 -9.52 36.48
C PRO A 290 -19.70 -10.01 35.49
N ALA A 291 -20.81 -9.28 35.28
CA ALA A 291 -21.86 -9.61 34.32
C ALA A 291 -21.59 -9.12 32.90
N VAL A 292 -20.53 -8.33 32.66
CA VAL A 292 -20.14 -7.87 31.34
C VAL A 292 -18.95 -8.66 30.77
N SER A 293 -18.75 -8.59 29.44
CA SER A 293 -17.63 -9.22 28.77
C SER A 293 -16.28 -8.77 29.36
N PRO A 294 -15.30 -9.67 29.53
CA PRO A 294 -13.96 -9.30 30.00
C PRO A 294 -13.25 -8.35 29.05
N GLY A 295 -13.46 -8.47 27.75
CA GLY A 295 -12.75 -7.68 26.75
C GLY A 295 -13.02 -8.14 25.33
N LEU A 296 -12.13 -7.74 24.43
CA LEU A 296 -12.21 -8.05 23.01
C LEU A 296 -11.86 -9.52 22.73
N ASP A 297 -12.49 -10.11 21.72
CA ASP A 297 -12.10 -11.43 21.23
C ASP A 297 -10.93 -11.30 20.27
N ASN A 298 -9.71 -11.62 20.72
CA ASN A 298 -8.47 -11.47 19.99
C ASN A 298 -8.50 -12.16 18.61
N ALA A 299 -9.19 -13.28 18.49
CA ALA A 299 -9.32 -14.00 17.21
C ALA A 299 -10.10 -13.22 16.13
N THR A 300 -10.91 -12.21 16.53
CA THR A 300 -11.69 -11.36 15.62
C THR A 300 -11.09 -9.99 15.41
N MET A 301 -10.09 -9.62 16.19
CA MET A 301 -9.37 -8.36 16.12
C MET A 301 -8.23 -8.43 15.09
N PRO A 302 -7.69 -7.28 14.62
CA PRO A 302 -6.50 -7.25 13.77
C PRO A 302 -5.34 -8.05 14.36
N HIS A 303 -4.68 -8.82 13.50
CA HIS A 303 -3.54 -9.66 13.86
C HIS A 303 -2.23 -8.97 13.49
N GLU A 304 -1.13 -9.44 14.04
CA GLU A 304 0.20 -8.94 13.73
C GLU A 304 1.04 -9.95 12.95
N LEU A 305 1.87 -9.40 12.07
CA LEU A 305 2.93 -10.11 11.37
C LEU A 305 4.26 -9.52 11.84
N ILE A 306 4.99 -10.25 12.67
CA ILE A 306 6.23 -9.80 13.29
C ILE A 306 7.43 -10.40 12.58
N ASN A 307 8.42 -9.58 12.24
CA ASN A 307 9.73 -10.04 11.83
C ASN A 307 10.56 -10.40 13.09
N THR A 308 10.79 -11.69 13.33
CA THR A 308 11.49 -12.18 14.51
C THR A 308 12.98 -12.42 14.28
N ALA A 309 13.38 -12.62 13.03
CA ALA A 309 14.76 -12.76 12.58
C ALA A 309 14.83 -12.53 11.07
N VAL A 310 16.05 -12.40 10.53
CA VAL A 310 16.25 -12.30 9.07
C VAL A 310 15.48 -13.41 8.34
N ASP A 311 14.67 -13.03 7.35
CA ASP A 311 13.84 -13.91 6.53
C ASP A 311 12.86 -14.80 7.33
N THR A 312 12.46 -14.39 8.55
CA THR A 312 11.56 -15.16 9.43
C THR A 312 10.47 -14.29 10.03
N PHE A 313 9.23 -14.73 9.86
CA PHE A 313 8.03 -14.02 10.30
C PHE A 313 7.12 -14.93 11.14
N VAL A 314 6.37 -14.31 12.05
CA VAL A 314 5.29 -14.94 12.82
C VAL A 314 4.03 -14.14 12.59
N PHE A 315 2.96 -14.80 12.13
CA PHE A 315 1.62 -14.24 12.05
C PHE A 315 0.80 -14.78 13.21
N GLN A 316 0.35 -13.91 14.09
CA GLN A 316 -0.30 -14.27 15.34
C GLN A 316 -1.39 -13.27 15.75
N GLU A 317 -2.23 -13.70 16.71
CA GLU A 317 -3.15 -12.81 17.41
C GLU A 317 -2.37 -11.78 18.23
N ILE A 318 -2.91 -10.58 18.32
CA ILE A 318 -2.45 -9.56 19.28
C ILE A 318 -3.20 -9.78 20.57
N ASP A 319 -2.47 -9.76 21.70
CA ASP A 319 -3.08 -9.82 23.03
C ASP A 319 -3.62 -8.43 23.39
N TYR A 320 -4.89 -8.18 23.05
CA TYR A 320 -5.57 -6.94 23.40
C TYR A 320 -5.93 -6.95 24.88
N GLU A 321 -5.69 -5.85 25.57
CA GLU A 321 -5.95 -5.76 27.00
C GLU A 321 -7.43 -5.88 27.34
N ASP A 322 -7.72 -6.59 28.40
CA ASP A 322 -9.06 -6.77 28.95
C ASP A 322 -9.60 -5.48 29.56
N ARG A 323 -10.94 -5.37 29.64
CA ARG A 323 -11.66 -4.37 30.42
C ARG A 323 -11.39 -4.63 31.90
N LEU A 324 -10.60 -3.80 32.52
CA LEU A 324 -10.22 -3.97 33.94
C LEU A 324 -11.24 -3.37 34.90
N VAL A 325 -11.99 -2.36 34.47
CA VAL A 325 -12.90 -1.57 35.34
C VAL A 325 -14.21 -1.22 34.60
N GLY A 326 -15.26 -0.92 35.39
CA GLY A 326 -16.51 -0.38 34.87
C GLY A 326 -17.46 -1.43 34.30
N ASP A 327 -18.49 -0.92 33.66
CA ASP A 327 -19.58 -1.67 33.01
C ASP A 327 -19.86 -1.11 31.60
N ASP A 328 -20.97 -1.53 31.00
CA ASP A 328 -21.34 -1.09 29.64
C ASP A 328 -21.73 0.40 29.56
N GLU A 329 -21.97 1.09 30.72
CA GLU A 329 -22.26 2.51 30.75
C GLU A 329 -21.03 3.37 31.04
N THR A 330 -20.17 2.91 31.97
CA THR A 330 -19.03 3.66 32.47
C THR A 330 -17.74 3.41 31.73
N ASN A 331 -17.59 2.23 31.13
CA ASN A 331 -16.45 1.83 30.29
C ASN A 331 -16.94 0.89 29.19
N SER A 332 -17.76 1.43 28.28
CA SER A 332 -18.42 0.66 27.23
C SER A 332 -17.41 0.01 26.27
N ASP A 333 -17.87 -1.05 25.59
CA ASP A 333 -17.12 -1.62 24.49
C ASP A 333 -16.84 -0.55 23.41
N PRO A 334 -15.63 -0.58 22.80
CA PRO A 334 -15.32 0.30 21.68
C PRO A 334 -16.34 0.17 20.54
N THR A 335 -16.65 1.27 19.85
CA THR A 335 -17.72 1.31 18.83
C THR A 335 -17.48 0.41 17.62
N PHE A 336 -16.31 -0.18 17.46
CA PHE A 336 -16.04 -1.21 16.44
C PHE A 336 -16.59 -2.61 16.82
N VAL A 337 -16.97 -2.84 18.07
CA VAL A 337 -17.54 -4.13 18.50
C VAL A 337 -18.91 -4.36 17.82
N GLY A 338 -19.09 -5.53 17.21
CA GLY A 338 -20.26 -5.84 16.39
C GLY A 338 -20.20 -5.30 14.97
N GLU A 339 -19.10 -4.58 14.61
CA GLU A 339 -18.87 -4.00 13.31
C GLU A 339 -17.53 -4.48 12.74
N THR A 340 -17.16 -3.98 11.55
CA THR A 340 -15.88 -4.31 10.92
C THR A 340 -14.90 -3.14 11.01
N ILE A 341 -13.62 -3.43 11.17
CA ILE A 341 -12.56 -2.44 11.09
C ILE A 341 -12.13 -2.30 9.62
N THR A 342 -12.22 -1.08 9.08
CA THR A 342 -11.97 -0.81 7.66
C THR A 342 -10.54 -0.38 7.36
N ALA A 343 -9.88 0.28 8.28
CA ALA A 343 -8.49 0.73 8.16
C ALA A 343 -7.90 1.03 9.54
N GLY A 344 -6.58 1.16 9.59
CA GLY A 344 -5.85 1.57 10.78
C GLY A 344 -4.83 2.65 10.46
N PHE A 345 -4.34 3.32 11.50
CA PHE A 345 -3.29 4.32 11.42
C PHE A 345 -2.58 4.44 12.76
N PHE A 346 -1.43 5.09 12.74
CA PHE A 346 -0.67 5.38 13.97
C PHE A 346 -0.45 6.89 14.10
N HIS A 347 -0.85 7.48 15.21
CA HIS A 347 -0.70 8.92 15.44
C HIS A 347 -0.59 9.26 16.92
N ASN A 348 0.30 10.18 17.28
CA ASN A 348 0.50 10.64 18.67
C ASN A 348 0.64 9.50 19.69
N ASN A 349 1.47 8.49 19.35
CA ASN A 349 1.72 7.33 20.19
C ASN A 349 0.46 6.52 20.53
N ARG A 350 -0.49 6.45 19.61
CA ARG A 350 -1.73 5.70 19.68
C ARG A 350 -1.94 4.91 18.40
N LEU A 351 -2.37 3.68 18.52
CA LEU A 351 -2.91 2.90 17.41
C LEU A 351 -4.39 3.30 17.21
N GLY A 352 -4.74 3.68 16.00
CA GLY A 352 -6.11 4.05 15.64
C GLY A 352 -6.74 3.10 14.65
N PHE A 353 -8.03 2.84 14.82
CA PHE A 353 -8.86 2.07 13.91
C PHE A 353 -10.04 2.91 13.41
N LEU A 354 -10.46 2.62 12.18
CA LEU A 354 -11.66 3.19 11.58
C LEU A 354 -12.74 2.11 11.48
N SER A 355 -13.93 2.44 11.94
CA SER A 355 -15.11 1.57 11.81
C SER A 355 -16.33 2.42 11.51
N LYS A 356 -16.98 2.19 10.34
CA LYS A 356 -18.06 3.06 9.85
C LYS A 356 -17.65 4.53 9.87
N ASP A 357 -18.36 5.35 10.65
CA ASP A 357 -18.10 6.79 10.84
C ASP A 357 -17.28 7.12 12.10
N ASN A 358 -16.82 6.10 12.82
CA ASN A 358 -16.08 6.25 14.07
C ASN A 358 -14.56 6.14 13.87
N VAL A 359 -13.86 6.89 14.72
CA VAL A 359 -12.40 6.83 14.88
C VAL A 359 -12.13 6.42 16.31
N ILE A 360 -11.52 5.25 16.47
CA ILE A 360 -11.21 4.65 17.75
C ILE A 360 -9.69 4.57 17.89
N MET A 361 -9.15 5.16 18.95
CA MET A 361 -7.70 5.14 19.21
C MET A 361 -7.41 4.52 20.56
N SER A 362 -6.36 3.74 20.61
CA SER A 362 -5.88 3.10 21.85
C SER A 362 -5.44 4.12 22.89
N GLN A 363 -5.18 3.66 24.09
CA GLN A 363 -4.49 4.42 25.12
C GLN A 363 -3.14 4.93 24.61
N SER A 364 -2.74 6.13 25.02
CA SER A 364 -1.44 6.69 24.65
C SER A 364 -0.30 5.92 25.30
N GLY A 365 0.60 5.37 24.48
CA GLY A 365 1.73 4.55 24.92
C GLY A 365 1.41 3.08 25.17
N ASP A 366 0.13 2.72 25.07
CA ASP A 366 -0.36 1.35 25.21
C ASP A 366 -1.26 1.05 23.98
N PHE A 367 -0.67 0.41 22.98
CA PHE A 367 -1.28 0.33 21.63
C PHE A 367 -2.43 -0.68 21.55
N TYR A 368 -2.51 -1.58 22.50
CA TYR A 368 -3.46 -2.68 22.50
C TYR A 368 -4.57 -2.54 23.54
N ASN A 369 -4.56 -1.44 24.34
CA ASN A 369 -5.60 -1.11 25.28
C ASN A 369 -6.62 -0.12 24.68
N PHE A 370 -7.88 -0.55 24.57
CA PHE A 370 -9.02 0.23 24.09
C PHE A 370 -10.07 0.51 25.17
N TYR A 371 -9.79 0.19 26.43
CA TYR A 371 -10.66 0.43 27.60
C TYR A 371 -10.08 1.48 28.54
N PHE A 372 -10.94 2.17 29.27
CA PHE A 372 -10.53 3.13 30.29
C PHE A 372 -9.88 2.41 31.48
N LYS A 373 -8.94 3.07 32.14
CA LYS A 373 -8.27 2.57 33.35
C LYS A 373 -9.05 2.85 34.64
N SER A 374 -10.02 3.76 34.62
CA SER A 374 -10.92 4.03 35.73
C SER A 374 -12.31 4.37 35.21
N ALA A 375 -13.34 3.82 35.79
CA ALA A 375 -14.72 4.16 35.49
C ALA A 375 -15.17 5.48 36.19
N GLN A 376 -14.40 5.96 37.17
CA GLN A 376 -14.73 7.17 37.92
C GLN A 376 -14.15 8.46 37.33
N THR A 377 -13.01 8.39 36.66
CA THR A 377 -12.31 9.57 36.13
C THR A 377 -11.64 9.28 34.81
N THR A 378 -11.92 10.08 33.80
CA THR A 378 -11.21 10.04 32.51
C THR A 378 -9.87 10.76 32.62
N ILE A 379 -8.79 10.14 32.20
CA ILE A 379 -7.45 10.72 32.14
C ILE A 379 -7.04 11.05 30.71
N GLU A 380 -6.04 11.91 30.53
CA GLU A 380 -5.60 12.39 29.22
C GLU A 380 -5.06 11.26 28.29
N SER A 381 -4.53 10.20 28.88
CA SER A 381 -3.99 9.05 28.15
C SER A 381 -5.05 8.04 27.72
N ASP A 382 -6.28 8.10 28.23
CA ASP A 382 -7.34 7.13 27.94
C ASP A 382 -7.64 7.03 26.43
N PRO A 383 -8.23 5.90 25.99
CA PRO A 383 -8.67 5.70 24.63
C PRO A 383 -9.61 6.81 24.12
N ILE A 384 -9.61 7.04 22.83
CA ILE A 384 -10.47 8.02 22.16
C ILE A 384 -11.43 7.26 21.27
N ASP A 385 -12.73 7.51 21.41
CA ASP A 385 -13.77 6.96 20.53
C ASP A 385 -14.74 8.08 20.15
N ILE A 386 -14.67 8.55 18.92
CA ILE A 386 -15.44 9.70 18.43
C ILE A 386 -15.96 9.47 17.02
N SER A 387 -17.15 10.01 16.73
CA SER A 387 -17.79 9.86 15.42
C SER A 387 -17.68 11.11 14.55
N CYS A 388 -17.70 10.90 13.23
CA CYS A 388 -17.81 11.96 12.25
C CYS A 388 -19.27 12.39 12.09
N SER A 389 -19.56 13.67 12.31
CA SER A 389 -20.87 14.21 12.04
C SER A 389 -20.99 14.67 10.58
N SER A 390 -21.86 14.03 9.80
CA SER A 390 -22.11 14.37 8.40
C SER A 390 -23.60 14.25 8.07
N ILE A 391 -24.05 15.07 7.10
CA ILE A 391 -25.42 15.00 6.56
C ILE A 391 -25.61 13.75 5.67
N LYS A 392 -24.53 13.27 5.07
CA LYS A 392 -24.52 12.07 4.21
C LYS A 392 -24.06 10.86 5.02
N PRO A 393 -24.55 9.64 4.71
CA PRO A 393 -23.97 8.43 5.26
C PRO A 393 -22.46 8.42 4.96
N THR A 394 -21.66 8.27 5.99
CA THR A 394 -20.21 8.37 5.89
C THR A 394 -19.58 7.10 6.44
N ALA A 395 -18.82 6.41 5.62
CA ALA A 395 -17.93 5.34 6.06
C ALA A 395 -16.50 5.77 5.82
N LEU A 396 -15.68 5.69 6.85
CA LEU A 396 -14.26 6.02 6.78
C LEU A 396 -13.49 4.82 6.22
N HIS A 397 -12.59 5.07 5.27
CA HIS A 397 -11.84 4.02 4.58
C HIS A 397 -10.32 4.21 4.66
N ALA A 398 -9.86 5.41 4.95
CA ALA A 398 -8.43 5.69 5.10
C ALA A 398 -8.21 6.85 6.05
N ALA A 399 -7.04 6.85 6.69
CA ALA A 399 -6.58 7.94 7.55
C ALA A 399 -5.11 8.23 7.24
N LEU A 400 -4.77 9.51 7.09
CA LEU A 400 -3.39 9.95 6.91
C LEU A 400 -3.01 10.90 8.05
N PRO A 401 -2.06 10.50 8.91
CA PRO A 401 -1.47 11.38 9.89
C PRO A 401 -0.69 12.52 9.23
N THR A 402 -0.92 13.74 9.70
CA THR A 402 -0.22 14.95 9.28
C THR A 402 0.25 15.74 10.48
N ALA A 403 1.09 16.74 10.27
CA ALA A 403 1.54 17.63 11.35
C ALA A 403 0.40 18.43 12.02
N GLN A 404 -0.76 18.51 11.39
CA GLN A 404 -1.91 19.27 11.85
C GLN A 404 -3.03 18.41 12.47
N GLY A 405 -2.86 17.10 12.47
CA GLY A 405 -3.86 16.12 12.90
C GLY A 405 -3.97 14.97 11.91
N VAL A 406 -5.02 14.21 11.98
CA VAL A 406 -5.28 13.06 11.11
C VAL A 406 -6.35 13.44 10.09
N VAL A 407 -5.99 13.36 8.81
CA VAL A 407 -6.97 13.52 7.73
C VAL A 407 -7.65 12.20 7.45
N LEU A 408 -8.97 12.20 7.54
CA LEU A 408 -9.83 11.04 7.40
C LEU A 408 -10.55 11.10 6.06
N PHE A 409 -10.61 10.00 5.37
CA PHE A 409 -11.21 9.90 4.04
C PHE A 409 -12.41 8.98 4.06
N SER A 410 -13.51 9.48 3.53
CA SER A 410 -14.69 8.68 3.17
C SER A 410 -14.92 8.73 1.66
N GLU A 411 -15.85 7.95 1.15
CA GLU A 411 -16.19 7.95 -0.28
C GLU A 411 -16.59 9.32 -0.83
N ASN A 412 -17.20 10.17 0.01
CA ASN A 412 -17.85 11.41 -0.45
C ASN A 412 -17.27 12.68 0.18
N GLN A 413 -16.47 12.54 1.22
CA GLN A 413 -16.03 13.67 2.03
C GLN A 413 -14.73 13.37 2.75
N GLN A 414 -13.94 14.40 3.01
CA GLN A 414 -12.75 14.35 3.86
C GLN A 414 -13.00 15.12 5.14
N PHE A 415 -12.45 14.61 6.24
CA PHE A 415 -12.50 15.23 7.56
C PHE A 415 -11.08 15.40 8.11
N VAL A 416 -10.95 16.20 9.13
CA VAL A 416 -9.72 16.27 9.92
C VAL A 416 -10.05 16.10 11.39
N MET A 417 -9.33 15.18 12.03
CA MET A 417 -9.33 15.00 13.48
C MET A 417 -8.12 15.75 14.05
N PHE A 418 -8.35 16.61 15.01
CA PHE A 418 -7.31 17.45 15.62
C PHE A 418 -7.67 17.80 17.06
N ALA A 419 -6.74 18.41 17.79
CA ALA A 419 -6.98 19.02 19.09
C ALA A 419 -6.45 20.45 19.08
N ASP A 420 -7.25 21.41 19.54
CA ASP A 420 -6.89 22.83 19.54
C ASP A 420 -5.66 23.15 20.40
N ALA A 421 -5.43 22.38 21.46
CA ALA A 421 -4.28 22.54 22.37
C ALA A 421 -3.00 21.77 21.93
N GLY A 422 -3.04 21.10 20.76
CA GLY A 422 -1.91 20.31 20.26
C GLY A 422 -1.69 18.95 20.90
N VAL A 423 -2.41 18.62 21.99
CA VAL A 423 -2.39 17.30 22.65
C VAL A 423 -3.73 16.62 22.41
N LEU A 424 -3.68 15.44 21.81
CA LEU A 424 -4.87 14.67 21.50
C LEU A 424 -5.29 13.85 22.73
N THR A 425 -6.39 14.28 23.37
CA THR A 425 -6.99 13.63 24.55
C THR A 425 -8.45 13.29 24.28
N PRO A 426 -9.07 12.40 25.03
CA PRO A 426 -10.48 12.03 24.84
C PRO A 426 -11.43 13.25 24.89
N SER A 427 -11.14 14.25 25.73
CA SER A 427 -11.96 15.44 25.92
C SER A 427 -11.72 16.55 24.89
N LEU A 428 -10.55 16.58 24.24
CA LEU A 428 -10.14 17.64 23.32
C LEU A 428 -10.17 17.22 21.85
N ALA A 429 -10.26 15.92 21.56
CA ALA A 429 -10.32 15.40 20.21
C ALA A 429 -11.59 15.88 19.50
N THR A 430 -11.43 16.48 18.35
CA THR A 430 -12.53 17.01 17.54
C THR A 430 -12.39 16.60 16.10
N ILE A 431 -13.51 16.26 15.44
CA ILE A 431 -13.55 15.97 14.01
C ILE A 431 -14.37 17.05 13.32
N ARG A 432 -13.85 17.61 12.24
CA ARG A 432 -14.60 18.53 11.38
C ARG A 432 -14.47 18.15 9.91
N ALA A 433 -15.50 18.49 9.14
CA ALA A 433 -15.47 18.39 7.69
C ALA A 433 -14.41 19.30 7.08
N LEU A 434 -13.64 18.78 6.13
CA LEU A 434 -12.53 19.45 5.49
C LEU A 434 -12.83 19.79 4.02
N SER A 435 -13.33 18.82 3.24
CA SER A 435 -13.69 19.00 1.84
C SER A 435 -14.72 17.94 1.40
N ASN A 436 -15.36 18.17 0.23
CA ASN A 436 -16.43 17.30 -0.30
C ASN A 436 -16.04 16.74 -1.69
N TYR A 437 -14.95 16.00 -1.76
CA TYR A 437 -14.53 15.33 -2.96
C TYR A 437 -14.77 13.82 -2.83
N GLU A 438 -15.16 13.19 -3.92
CA GLU A 438 -15.30 11.74 -3.99
C GLU A 438 -13.91 11.09 -4.02
N MET A 439 -13.77 9.94 -3.37
CA MET A 439 -12.55 9.13 -3.36
C MET A 439 -12.89 7.66 -3.58
N ASP A 440 -12.04 6.93 -4.30
CA ASP A 440 -12.15 5.47 -4.39
C ASP A 440 -11.69 4.81 -3.08
N ARG A 441 -12.58 4.04 -2.46
CA ARG A 441 -12.35 3.41 -1.15
C ARG A 441 -11.23 2.36 -1.14
N ASN A 442 -10.94 1.74 -2.30
CA ASN A 442 -9.97 0.66 -2.41
C ASN A 442 -8.54 1.18 -2.63
N ILE A 443 -8.39 2.47 -2.98
CA ILE A 443 -7.08 3.09 -3.23
C ILE A 443 -6.71 3.96 -2.04
N GLU A 444 -5.59 3.64 -1.40
CA GLU A 444 -5.11 4.44 -0.29
C GLU A 444 -4.58 5.79 -0.76
N PRO A 445 -4.97 6.89 -0.10
CA PRO A 445 -4.38 8.19 -0.35
C PRO A 445 -2.92 8.21 0.10
N VAL A 446 -2.11 9.05 -0.54
CA VAL A 446 -0.68 9.15 -0.21
C VAL A 446 -0.27 10.57 0.16
N ASP A 447 0.68 10.65 1.07
CA ASP A 447 1.36 11.89 1.41
C ASP A 447 2.59 12.09 0.49
N VAL A 448 2.73 13.29 -0.05
CA VAL A 448 3.88 13.70 -0.87
C VAL A 448 4.71 14.79 -0.18
N GLY A 449 4.65 14.85 1.14
CA GLY A 449 5.40 15.75 2.00
C GLY A 449 4.65 17.03 2.39
N THR A 450 3.97 17.68 1.48
CA THR A 450 3.18 18.89 1.76
C THR A 450 1.73 18.78 1.33
N ASN A 451 1.44 17.83 0.46
CA ASN A 451 0.15 17.63 -0.15
C ASN A 451 -0.29 16.18 0.02
N LEU A 452 -1.58 15.98 0.18
CA LEU A 452 -2.20 14.65 0.18
C LEU A 452 -2.81 14.40 -1.20
N ASN A 453 -2.51 13.24 -1.79
CA ASN A 453 -3.07 12.87 -3.08
C ASN A 453 -3.99 11.68 -2.96
N PHE A 454 -5.10 11.73 -3.69
CA PHE A 454 -6.09 10.67 -3.73
C PHE A 454 -6.71 10.54 -5.11
N ILE A 455 -7.32 9.39 -5.38
CA ILE A 455 -7.89 9.05 -6.68
C ILE A 455 -9.42 9.00 -6.58
N THR A 456 -10.06 9.55 -7.60
CA THR A 456 -11.48 9.40 -7.88
C THR A 456 -11.65 8.64 -9.18
N LYS A 457 -12.47 7.60 -9.17
CA LYS A 457 -12.82 6.84 -10.38
C LYS A 457 -14.10 7.31 -11.00
N THR A 458 -14.10 7.34 -12.32
CA THR A 458 -15.30 7.45 -13.14
C THR A 458 -15.41 6.21 -14.04
N PRO A 459 -16.57 5.89 -14.64
CA PRO A 459 -16.71 4.67 -15.44
C PRO A 459 -15.71 4.52 -16.60
N GLY A 460 -15.15 5.62 -17.09
CA GLY A 460 -14.24 5.61 -18.26
C GLY A 460 -12.78 5.94 -17.94
N TYR A 461 -12.48 6.54 -16.79
CA TYR A 461 -11.12 7.00 -16.44
C TYR A 461 -11.01 7.35 -14.96
N SER A 462 -9.77 7.46 -14.49
CA SER A 462 -9.45 7.92 -13.14
C SER A 462 -8.99 9.37 -13.14
N ARG A 463 -9.16 10.06 -11.99
CA ARG A 463 -8.66 11.41 -11.72
C ARG A 463 -7.80 11.40 -10.47
N VAL A 464 -6.79 12.26 -10.46
CA VAL A 464 -5.90 12.44 -9.33
C VAL A 464 -6.07 13.84 -8.78
N PHE A 465 -6.43 13.92 -7.51
CA PHE A 465 -6.54 15.17 -6.79
C PHE A 465 -5.39 15.34 -5.82
N SER A 466 -4.92 16.56 -5.70
CA SER A 466 -3.94 16.99 -4.71
C SER A 466 -4.59 17.98 -3.76
N MET A 467 -4.56 17.67 -2.47
CA MET A 467 -5.09 18.49 -1.41
C MET A 467 -3.96 19.11 -0.60
N VAL A 468 -3.88 20.44 -0.61
CA VAL A 468 -2.92 21.21 0.18
C VAL A 468 -3.59 21.65 1.46
N THR A 469 -3.10 21.19 2.60
CA THR A 469 -3.59 21.62 3.92
C THR A 469 -3.00 22.99 4.28
N ARG A 470 -3.85 23.94 4.67
CA ARG A 470 -3.47 25.33 4.96
C ARG A 470 -3.76 25.73 6.40
N GLY A 471 -3.25 24.97 7.37
CA GLY A 471 -3.54 25.26 8.78
C GLY A 471 -4.87 24.67 9.27
N GLN A 472 -5.04 24.65 10.60
CA GLN A 472 -6.15 23.94 11.25
C GLN A 472 -7.53 24.57 10.98
N GLN A 473 -7.59 25.84 10.68
CA GLN A 473 -8.85 26.59 10.54
C GLN A 473 -9.22 26.94 9.08
N GLU A 474 -8.32 26.69 8.10
CA GLU A 474 -8.58 27.00 6.70
C GLU A 474 -9.04 25.77 5.91
N ASN A 475 -9.93 25.99 4.95
CA ASN A 475 -10.28 24.93 4.00
C ASN A 475 -9.09 24.64 3.09
N PRO A 476 -8.78 23.35 2.81
CA PRO A 476 -7.69 22.99 1.93
C PRO A 476 -7.97 23.45 0.50
N GLN A 477 -6.90 23.71 -0.23
CA GLN A 477 -7.00 23.87 -1.68
C GLN A 477 -6.89 22.48 -2.32
N VAL A 478 -7.89 22.10 -3.10
CA VAL A 478 -7.88 20.84 -3.85
C VAL A 478 -7.69 21.13 -5.34
N LEU A 479 -6.68 20.52 -5.94
CA LEU A 479 -6.30 20.68 -7.34
C LEU A 479 -6.47 19.37 -8.08
N ASP A 480 -7.07 19.39 -9.28
CA ASP A 480 -7.12 18.25 -10.20
C ASP A 480 -5.82 18.21 -11.02
N LEU A 481 -4.88 17.34 -10.64
CA LEU A 481 -3.59 17.17 -11.34
C LEU A 481 -3.77 16.52 -12.72
N SER A 482 -4.82 15.73 -12.89
CA SER A 482 -5.09 15.00 -14.14
C SER A 482 -5.84 15.82 -15.19
N ARG A 483 -6.12 17.10 -14.94
CA ARG A 483 -6.96 17.92 -15.83
C ARG A 483 -6.42 18.07 -17.24
N VAL A 484 -5.10 18.10 -17.40
CA VAL A 484 -4.43 18.21 -18.71
C VAL A 484 -4.37 16.88 -19.47
N VAL A 485 -4.56 15.76 -18.77
CA VAL A 485 -4.59 14.40 -19.32
C VAL A 485 -5.95 13.74 -19.11
N LYS A 486 -7.02 14.54 -19.12
CA LYS A 486 -8.38 14.04 -18.92
C LYS A 486 -8.67 12.82 -19.83
N GLU A 487 -9.31 11.80 -19.24
CA GLU A 487 -9.68 10.56 -19.94
C GLU A 487 -8.50 9.66 -20.38
N TRP A 488 -7.29 9.93 -19.88
CA TRP A 488 -6.10 9.16 -20.25
C TRP A 488 -5.74 8.09 -19.20
N ILE A 489 -5.91 8.40 -17.90
CA ILE A 489 -5.59 7.45 -16.83
C ILE A 489 -6.66 6.35 -16.79
N SER A 490 -6.24 5.09 -16.82
CA SER A 490 -7.14 3.94 -16.81
C SER A 490 -8.10 3.95 -15.61
N PRO A 491 -9.38 3.57 -15.78
CA PRO A 491 -10.30 3.38 -14.66
C PRO A 491 -9.95 2.18 -13.77
N ASN A 492 -9.09 1.27 -14.26
CA ASN A 492 -8.69 0.05 -13.56
C ASN A 492 -7.44 0.24 -12.68
N VAL A 493 -7.03 1.48 -12.44
CA VAL A 493 -5.99 1.77 -11.43
C VAL A 493 -6.50 1.38 -10.04
N ASP A 494 -5.72 0.63 -9.28
CA ASP A 494 -6.03 0.20 -7.91
C ASP A 494 -4.90 0.47 -6.91
N GLN A 495 -3.79 1.05 -7.37
CA GLN A 495 -2.63 1.40 -6.56
C GLN A 495 -2.20 2.84 -6.82
N LEU A 496 -1.87 3.54 -5.76
CA LEU A 496 -1.28 4.88 -5.77
C LEU A 496 -0.09 4.87 -4.81
N ILE A 497 1.08 5.23 -5.31
CA ILE A 497 2.30 5.33 -4.51
C ILE A 497 2.94 6.69 -4.69
N SER A 498 3.75 7.09 -3.72
CA SER A 498 4.51 8.34 -3.76
C SER A 498 5.98 8.11 -3.45
N SER A 499 6.84 8.86 -4.11
CA SER A 499 8.25 9.02 -3.76
C SER A 499 8.55 10.52 -3.62
N PRO A 500 8.42 11.10 -2.42
CA PRO A 500 8.67 12.52 -2.20
C PRO A 500 10.11 12.92 -2.55
N GLN A 501 11.09 12.06 -2.28
CA GLN A 501 12.50 12.29 -2.60
C GLN A 501 12.73 12.43 -4.11
N ASN A 502 12.04 11.61 -4.91
CA ASN A 502 12.12 11.65 -6.37
C ASN A 502 11.05 12.59 -6.98
N SER A 503 10.29 13.30 -6.16
CA SER A 503 9.20 14.17 -6.61
C SER A 503 8.28 13.47 -7.62
N MET A 504 7.80 12.28 -7.23
CA MET A 504 7.07 11.38 -8.11
C MET A 504 5.84 10.78 -7.43
N ILE A 505 4.77 10.64 -8.19
CA ILE A 505 3.60 9.86 -7.87
C ILE A 505 3.43 8.83 -8.98
N ALA A 506 3.19 7.57 -8.63
CA ALA A 506 2.94 6.53 -9.61
C ALA A 506 1.62 5.80 -9.32
N MET A 507 0.93 5.42 -10.40
CA MET A 507 -0.34 4.71 -10.33
C MET A 507 -0.29 3.50 -11.23
N ALA A 508 -0.75 2.39 -10.71
CA ALA A 508 -0.87 1.13 -11.43
C ALA A 508 -2.19 0.45 -11.11
N GLY A 509 -2.52 -0.56 -11.87
CA GLY A 509 -3.65 -1.42 -11.60
C GLY A 509 -3.29 -2.87 -11.85
N GLN A 510 -3.78 -3.74 -10.98
CA GLN A 510 -3.57 -5.17 -11.11
C GLN A 510 -4.12 -5.66 -12.47
N GLY A 511 -3.25 -6.27 -13.28
CA GLY A 511 -3.58 -6.69 -14.64
C GLY A 511 -3.35 -5.65 -15.74
N LEU A 512 -3.03 -4.38 -15.43
CA LEU A 512 -2.55 -3.41 -16.41
C LEU A 512 -1.06 -3.65 -16.69
N ASN A 513 -0.61 -3.35 -17.90
CA ASN A 513 0.80 -3.35 -18.29
C ASN A 513 1.40 -1.94 -18.33
N GLU A 514 0.67 -0.95 -17.86
CA GLU A 514 1.03 0.46 -17.92
C GLU A 514 1.00 1.07 -16.51
N VAL A 515 2.04 1.82 -16.17
CA VAL A 515 2.15 2.61 -14.95
C VAL A 515 2.12 4.08 -15.32
N PHE A 516 1.17 4.82 -14.77
CA PHE A 516 1.03 6.25 -14.98
C PHE A 516 1.86 6.99 -13.93
N ILE A 517 2.71 7.89 -14.38
CA ILE A 517 3.66 8.61 -13.52
C ILE A 517 3.44 10.11 -13.67
N PHE A 518 3.34 10.77 -12.54
CA PHE A 518 3.37 12.22 -12.45
C PHE A 518 4.63 12.66 -11.70
N ARG A 519 5.44 13.45 -12.37
CA ARG A 519 6.62 14.09 -11.78
C ARG A 519 6.40 15.57 -11.61
N TYR A 520 6.89 16.09 -10.50
CA TYR A 520 6.76 17.50 -10.15
C TYR A 520 8.08 18.05 -9.62
N TYR A 521 8.31 19.32 -9.83
CA TYR A 521 9.43 20.04 -9.20
C TYR A 521 9.05 21.50 -9.01
N ASN A 522 9.24 21.98 -7.78
CA ASN A 522 8.99 23.37 -7.40
C ASN A 522 10.29 23.94 -6.82
N ASP A 523 10.71 25.09 -7.30
CA ASP A 523 11.93 25.78 -6.82
C ASP A 523 11.68 26.67 -5.61
N GLY A 524 10.48 26.62 -5.02
CA GLY A 524 10.02 27.45 -3.92
C GLY A 524 9.35 28.77 -4.35
N LYS A 525 9.31 29.05 -5.67
CA LYS A 525 8.65 30.21 -6.25
C LYS A 525 7.59 29.81 -7.26
N GLU A 526 7.92 28.90 -8.15
CA GLU A 526 7.02 28.41 -9.19
C GLU A 526 7.20 26.91 -9.45
N ASN A 527 6.19 26.28 -10.02
CA ASN A 527 6.26 24.91 -10.47
C ASN A 527 7.01 24.86 -11.80
N LEU A 528 8.25 24.37 -11.77
CA LEU A 528 9.11 24.25 -12.95
C LEU A 528 8.80 22.97 -13.77
N MET A 529 8.26 21.95 -13.13
CA MET A 529 7.90 20.69 -13.76
C MET A 529 6.58 20.16 -13.20
N GLU A 530 5.66 19.85 -14.09
CA GLU A 530 4.43 19.10 -13.83
C GLU A 530 4.21 18.18 -15.02
N SER A 531 4.74 16.97 -14.94
CA SER A 531 4.91 16.09 -16.10
C SER A 531 4.20 14.77 -15.92
N TRP A 532 3.26 14.48 -16.79
CA TRP A 532 2.65 13.16 -16.94
C TRP A 532 3.40 12.33 -17.97
N VAL A 533 3.72 11.09 -17.62
CA VAL A 533 4.30 10.10 -18.52
C VAL A 533 3.75 8.71 -18.17
N SER A 534 3.88 7.76 -19.09
CA SER A 534 3.55 6.38 -18.78
C SER A 534 4.73 5.44 -19.04
N TRP A 535 4.84 4.42 -18.18
CA TRP A 535 5.83 3.36 -18.33
C TRP A 535 5.12 2.06 -18.73
N LEU A 536 5.56 1.50 -19.84
CA LEU A 536 5.11 0.17 -20.26
C LEU A 536 5.99 -0.88 -19.58
N MET A 537 5.36 -1.72 -18.78
CA MET A 537 6.04 -2.75 -18.01
C MET A 537 6.22 -4.03 -18.84
N PRO A 538 7.23 -4.86 -18.51
CA PRO A 538 7.50 -6.09 -19.24
C PRO A 538 6.42 -7.19 -19.07
N GLY A 539 5.42 -6.95 -18.25
CA GLY A 539 4.27 -7.83 -18.01
C GLY A 539 3.13 -7.07 -17.37
N THR A 540 2.06 -7.76 -16.97
CA THR A 540 0.96 -7.12 -16.24
C THR A 540 1.38 -6.84 -14.81
N VAL A 541 1.15 -5.62 -14.37
CA VAL A 541 1.51 -5.18 -13.01
C VAL A 541 0.61 -5.87 -12.00
N GLN A 542 1.21 -6.35 -10.91
CA GLN A 542 0.49 -6.86 -9.75
C GLN A 542 0.66 -5.92 -8.55
N PHE A 543 1.85 -5.36 -8.40
CA PHE A 543 2.19 -4.48 -7.30
C PHE A 543 3.33 -3.55 -7.67
N ILE A 544 3.28 -2.32 -7.16
CA ILE A 544 4.38 -1.37 -7.21
C ILE A 544 4.58 -0.72 -5.85
N THR A 545 5.82 -0.41 -5.52
CA THR A 545 6.18 0.39 -4.34
C THR A 545 7.48 1.12 -4.58
N THR A 546 7.76 2.13 -3.77
CA THR A 546 9.02 2.88 -3.80
C THR A 546 9.65 2.92 -2.42
N ASN A 547 10.96 2.76 -2.37
CA ASN A 547 11.75 2.98 -1.19
C ASN A 547 13.00 3.76 -1.58
N SER A 548 13.23 4.91 -0.98
CA SER A 548 14.35 5.81 -1.33
C SER A 548 14.40 6.07 -2.85
N ASP A 549 15.49 5.70 -3.52
CA ASP A 549 15.68 5.84 -4.96
C ASP A 549 15.30 4.59 -5.76
N ASP A 550 14.75 3.57 -5.14
CA ASP A 550 14.37 2.34 -5.80
C ASP A 550 12.86 2.22 -5.94
N MET A 551 12.42 1.74 -7.10
CA MET A 551 11.04 1.36 -7.38
C MET A 551 10.99 -0.15 -7.58
N TYR A 552 10.27 -0.83 -6.70
CA TYR A 552 9.99 -2.27 -6.82
C TYR A 552 8.70 -2.49 -7.60
N ALA A 553 8.71 -3.50 -8.44
CA ALA A 553 7.53 -3.92 -9.19
C ALA A 553 7.40 -5.44 -9.20
N VAL A 554 6.22 -5.93 -8.87
CA VAL A 554 5.82 -7.31 -9.14
C VAL A 554 5.02 -7.32 -10.43
N THR A 555 5.52 -8.05 -11.42
CA THR A 555 4.85 -8.18 -12.72
C THR A 555 4.58 -9.64 -13.05
N LYS A 556 3.43 -9.92 -13.66
CA LYS A 556 3.10 -11.23 -14.21
C LYS A 556 3.46 -11.28 -15.69
N GLN A 557 4.38 -12.17 -16.03
CA GLN A 557 4.90 -12.35 -17.38
C GLN A 557 4.48 -13.72 -17.90
N GLY A 558 3.50 -13.74 -18.78
CA GLY A 558 2.87 -14.98 -19.18
C GLY A 558 2.29 -15.73 -17.98
N ASN A 559 2.97 -16.78 -17.53
CA ASN A 559 2.56 -17.61 -16.40
C ASN A 559 3.43 -17.46 -15.15
N GLN A 560 4.30 -16.46 -15.09
CA GLN A 560 5.28 -16.29 -14.00
C GLN A 560 5.17 -14.91 -13.34
N PHE A 561 5.22 -14.87 -12.01
CA PHE A 561 5.32 -13.65 -11.23
C PHE A 561 6.80 -13.33 -10.96
N VAL A 562 7.19 -12.12 -11.22
CA VAL A 562 8.58 -11.66 -11.12
C VAL A 562 8.65 -10.40 -10.27
N LEU A 563 9.53 -10.41 -9.28
CA LEU A 563 9.94 -9.21 -8.56
C LEU A 563 11.13 -8.57 -9.28
N SER A 564 11.01 -7.31 -9.59
CA SER A 564 12.05 -6.51 -10.24
C SER A 564 12.19 -5.14 -9.59
N LYS A 565 13.34 -4.51 -9.79
CA LYS A 565 13.70 -3.23 -9.19
C LYS A 565 14.23 -2.27 -10.24
N ALA A 566 13.82 -1.01 -10.21
CA ALA A 566 14.39 0.06 -11.02
C ALA A 566 14.95 1.14 -10.09
N THR A 567 16.24 1.47 -10.25
CA THR A 567 16.86 2.58 -9.52
C THR A 567 16.56 3.89 -10.23
N LEU A 568 15.87 4.79 -9.57
CA LEU A 568 15.40 6.07 -10.09
C LEU A 568 16.51 7.13 -10.18
N SER A 569 17.59 6.95 -9.42
CA SER A 569 18.76 7.81 -9.50
C SER A 569 19.44 7.64 -10.88
N GLN A 570 19.71 8.75 -11.53
CA GLN A 570 20.43 8.77 -12.82
C GLN A 570 21.91 9.08 -12.64
N SER A 571 22.44 8.99 -11.43
CA SER A 571 23.84 9.29 -11.14
C SER A 571 24.77 8.36 -11.92
N PRO A 572 25.73 8.91 -12.71
CA PRO A 572 26.72 8.10 -13.43
C PRO A 572 27.64 7.31 -12.48
N GLU A 573 27.77 7.73 -11.24
CA GLU A 573 28.65 7.06 -10.26
C GLU A 573 28.20 5.65 -9.90
N GLN A 574 26.89 5.39 -9.96
CA GLN A 574 26.30 4.09 -9.67
C GLN A 574 26.10 3.23 -10.93
N ALA A 575 26.53 3.73 -12.08
CA ALA A 575 26.30 3.03 -13.34
C ALA A 575 27.13 1.74 -13.46
N ILE A 576 26.52 0.68 -13.96
CA ILE A 576 27.12 -0.65 -14.06
C ILE A 576 27.76 -0.94 -15.41
N ILE A 577 27.47 -0.16 -16.46
CA ILE A 577 28.09 -0.26 -17.78
C ILE A 577 29.12 0.85 -17.92
N VAL A 578 30.33 0.48 -18.29
CA VAL A 578 31.38 1.42 -18.65
C VAL A 578 31.78 1.16 -20.11
N ASN A 579 31.61 2.13 -21.01
CA ASN A 579 31.98 1.95 -22.41
C ASN A 579 33.51 2.12 -22.62
N ASN A 580 33.97 1.88 -23.84
CA ASN A 580 35.41 2.00 -24.21
C ASN A 580 35.99 3.40 -24.02
N GLN A 581 35.13 4.41 -23.91
CA GLN A 581 35.52 5.80 -23.68
C GLN A 581 35.52 6.19 -22.20
N GLY A 582 35.22 5.23 -21.30
CA GLY A 582 35.17 5.46 -19.86
C GLY A 582 33.89 6.12 -19.39
N GLN A 583 32.84 6.25 -20.24
CA GLN A 583 31.56 6.78 -19.86
C GLN A 583 30.77 5.71 -19.12
N LYS A 584 30.17 6.10 -17.99
CA LYS A 584 29.38 5.23 -17.13
C LYS A 584 27.90 5.43 -17.43
N VAL A 585 27.16 4.35 -17.63
CA VAL A 585 25.72 4.39 -17.90
C VAL A 585 24.99 3.21 -17.24
N ASN A 586 23.74 3.40 -16.88
CA ASN A 586 22.86 2.32 -16.47
C ASN A 586 22.22 1.65 -17.69
N PRO A 587 21.99 0.32 -17.64
CA PRO A 587 21.35 -0.38 -18.75
C PRO A 587 19.87 0.02 -18.81
N CYS A 588 19.44 0.55 -19.96
CA CYS A 588 18.05 0.75 -20.27
C CYS A 588 17.44 -0.54 -20.84
N VAL A 589 17.39 -1.55 -20.01
CA VAL A 589 16.96 -2.93 -20.34
C VAL A 589 16.00 -3.40 -19.26
N ASP A 590 14.92 -4.05 -19.65
CA ASP A 590 13.98 -4.64 -18.71
C ASP A 590 14.37 -6.07 -18.34
N LEU A 591 14.07 -6.44 -17.08
CA LEU A 591 14.40 -7.74 -16.50
C LEU A 591 15.90 -8.07 -16.66
N TYR A 592 16.74 -7.05 -16.62
CA TYR A 592 18.16 -7.30 -16.76
C TYR A 592 18.70 -8.04 -15.55
N ALA A 593 19.55 -8.99 -15.83
CA ALA A 593 20.30 -9.75 -14.82
C ALA A 593 21.64 -10.22 -15.42
N THR A 594 22.59 -10.53 -14.57
CA THR A 594 23.79 -11.27 -15.03
C THR A 594 23.37 -12.68 -15.46
N ALA A 595 23.89 -13.14 -16.61
CA ALA A 595 23.64 -14.50 -17.07
C ALA A 595 23.99 -15.51 -15.98
N SER A 596 23.11 -16.49 -15.72
CA SER A 596 23.35 -17.52 -14.70
C SER A 596 24.57 -18.38 -14.99
N SER A 597 24.84 -18.62 -16.28
CA SER A 597 26.08 -19.23 -16.78
C SER A 597 26.29 -18.86 -18.25
N VAL A 598 27.56 -18.92 -18.68
CA VAL A 598 27.95 -18.74 -20.08
C VAL A 598 28.77 -19.93 -20.52
N VAL A 599 28.32 -20.64 -21.57
CA VAL A 599 28.97 -21.84 -22.09
C VAL A 599 29.29 -21.66 -23.57
N TYR A 600 30.54 -21.84 -23.96
CA TYR A 600 30.97 -21.76 -25.34
C TYR A 600 30.91 -23.15 -26.03
N ASP A 601 30.16 -23.23 -27.10
CA ASP A 601 30.11 -24.35 -27.99
C ASP A 601 31.16 -24.17 -29.10
N SER A 602 32.29 -24.83 -28.96
CA SER A 602 33.42 -24.76 -29.92
C SER A 602 33.12 -25.39 -31.28
N VAL A 603 32.13 -26.28 -31.36
CA VAL A 603 31.75 -26.97 -32.61
C VAL A 603 30.89 -26.02 -33.46
N ASN A 604 29.88 -25.44 -32.84
CA ASN A 604 28.97 -24.53 -33.53
C ASN A 604 29.47 -23.05 -33.47
N LYS A 605 30.57 -22.79 -32.76
CA LYS A 605 31.20 -21.47 -32.58
C LYS A 605 30.23 -20.44 -32.05
N LEU A 606 29.50 -20.74 -30.97
CA LEU A 606 28.54 -19.88 -30.34
C LEU A 606 28.66 -19.93 -28.83
N SER A 607 28.33 -18.80 -28.17
CA SER A 607 28.14 -18.75 -26.72
C SER A 607 26.67 -18.86 -26.38
N LYS A 608 26.35 -19.74 -25.43
CA LYS A 608 25.05 -19.85 -24.77
C LYS A 608 25.07 -19.07 -23.49
N CYS A 609 24.23 -18.05 -23.38
CA CYS A 609 24.09 -17.23 -22.17
C CYS A 609 22.77 -17.59 -21.49
N TYR A 610 22.83 -18.36 -20.41
CA TYR A 610 21.65 -18.88 -19.71
C TYR A 610 20.96 -17.79 -18.90
N LEU A 611 19.63 -17.76 -18.98
CA LEU A 611 18.78 -16.82 -18.24
C LEU A 611 18.60 -17.30 -16.79
N PRO A 612 18.61 -16.40 -15.79
CA PRO A 612 18.25 -16.78 -14.42
C PRO A 612 16.73 -16.91 -14.22
N TYR A 613 15.95 -16.68 -15.27
CA TYR A 613 14.49 -16.71 -15.28
C TYR A 613 13.96 -17.33 -16.59
N ASN A 614 12.64 -17.53 -16.66
CA ASN A 614 12.01 -18.04 -17.87
C ASN A 614 11.99 -16.98 -18.98
N ASP A 615 12.22 -17.40 -20.21
CA ASP A 615 12.18 -16.49 -21.36
C ASP A 615 10.76 -15.92 -21.58
N VAL A 616 10.69 -14.65 -21.95
CA VAL A 616 9.46 -13.94 -22.28
C VAL A 616 9.40 -13.74 -23.79
N SER A 617 8.73 -14.64 -24.49
CA SER A 617 8.71 -14.71 -25.97
C SER A 617 8.13 -13.44 -26.64
N SER A 618 7.28 -12.67 -25.93
CA SER A 618 6.68 -11.43 -26.44
C SER A 618 7.64 -10.23 -26.44
N LEU A 619 8.75 -10.29 -25.72
CA LEU A 619 9.72 -9.20 -25.62
C LEU A 619 10.92 -9.44 -26.52
N THR A 620 11.60 -8.40 -26.97
CA THR A 620 12.81 -8.51 -27.81
C THR A 620 14.03 -8.69 -26.94
N PRO A 621 14.78 -9.82 -27.09
CA PRO A 621 15.93 -10.11 -26.24
C PRO A 621 17.12 -9.20 -26.56
N ILE A 622 17.96 -8.96 -25.57
CA ILE A 622 19.21 -8.26 -25.73
C ILE A 622 20.27 -8.80 -24.77
N ILE A 623 21.51 -8.83 -25.22
CA ILE A 623 22.69 -9.01 -24.39
C ILE A 623 23.50 -7.73 -24.40
N VAL A 624 24.02 -7.34 -23.24
CA VAL A 624 24.92 -6.20 -23.04
C VAL A 624 26.11 -6.67 -22.22
N ILE A 625 27.34 -6.30 -22.61
CA ILE A 625 28.53 -6.57 -21.82
C ILE A 625 28.84 -5.35 -20.94
N LYS A 626 28.84 -5.51 -19.62
CA LYS A 626 29.28 -4.49 -18.67
C LYS A 626 30.82 -4.55 -18.54
N GLY A 627 31.45 -3.41 -18.34
CA GLY A 627 32.89 -3.37 -18.06
C GLY A 627 33.19 -3.81 -16.63
N ASN A 628 34.32 -4.47 -16.43
CA ASN A 628 34.77 -4.82 -15.09
C ASN A 628 35.52 -3.65 -14.46
N THR A 629 34.85 -2.85 -13.65
CA THR A 629 35.39 -1.68 -12.98
C THR A 629 36.42 -2.04 -11.91
N SER A 630 36.33 -3.22 -11.32
CA SER A 630 37.25 -3.68 -10.27
C SER A 630 38.58 -4.14 -10.80
N SER A 631 38.63 -4.71 -12.00
CA SER A 631 39.88 -5.17 -12.65
C SER A 631 40.48 -4.16 -13.63
N GLY A 632 39.76 -3.10 -13.93
CA GLY A 632 40.13 -2.14 -14.97
C GLY A 632 40.11 -2.72 -16.40
N SER A 633 39.48 -3.87 -16.56
CA SER A 633 39.31 -4.53 -17.85
C SER A 633 38.04 -4.06 -18.52
N PHE A 634 38.19 -3.35 -19.61
CA PHE A 634 37.07 -2.87 -20.44
C PHE A 634 36.94 -3.65 -21.75
N VAL A 635 37.41 -4.90 -21.76
CA VAL A 635 37.33 -5.76 -22.95
C VAL A 635 35.85 -5.95 -23.29
N GLU A 636 35.46 -5.52 -24.50
CA GLU A 636 34.13 -5.63 -25.02
C GLU A 636 33.04 -4.89 -24.23
N SER A 637 33.40 -4.02 -23.32
CA SER A 637 32.48 -3.18 -22.58
C SER A 637 31.59 -2.35 -23.52
N GLY A 638 30.27 -2.37 -23.26
CA GLY A 638 29.29 -1.72 -24.13
C GLY A 638 28.90 -2.50 -25.38
N PHE A 639 29.49 -3.70 -25.62
CA PHE A 639 29.04 -4.56 -26.70
C PHE A 639 27.57 -4.96 -26.51
N THR A 640 26.79 -4.89 -27.56
CA THR A 640 25.37 -5.26 -27.56
C THR A 640 25.03 -6.17 -28.71
N ILE A 641 24.16 -7.13 -28.48
CA ILE A 641 23.64 -8.00 -29.53
C ILE A 641 22.18 -8.30 -29.26
N THR A 642 21.38 -8.39 -30.34
CA THR A 642 20.05 -8.99 -30.30
C THR A 642 20.20 -10.49 -30.60
N PRO A 643 20.16 -11.37 -29.57
CA PRO A 643 20.45 -12.78 -29.74
C PRO A 643 19.27 -13.55 -30.29
N GLU A 644 19.53 -14.75 -30.78
CA GLU A 644 18.52 -15.80 -30.97
C GLU A 644 18.21 -16.48 -29.64
N ARG A 645 17.04 -17.07 -29.53
CA ARG A 645 16.55 -17.79 -28.35
C ARG A 645 16.58 -19.27 -28.55
N ASP A 646 16.93 -20.00 -27.50
CA ASP A 646 16.80 -21.46 -27.48
C ASP A 646 16.71 -21.94 -26.02
N SER A 647 16.46 -23.20 -25.81
CA SER A 647 16.40 -23.84 -24.48
C SER A 647 16.89 -25.26 -24.55
N ASP A 648 17.50 -25.73 -23.48
CA ASP A 648 17.92 -27.14 -23.32
C ASP A 648 17.56 -27.63 -21.90
N GLY A 649 18.08 -28.79 -21.52
CA GLY A 649 17.86 -29.41 -20.21
C GLY A 649 18.34 -28.56 -19.01
N THR A 650 19.18 -27.55 -19.24
CA THR A 650 19.65 -26.59 -18.21
C THR A 650 18.71 -25.41 -18.03
N GLY A 651 18.03 -25.00 -19.12
CA GLY A 651 17.10 -23.88 -19.09
C GLY A 651 17.09 -23.08 -20.40
N PRO A 652 16.38 -21.94 -20.42
CA PRO A 652 16.39 -21.03 -21.56
C PRO A 652 17.72 -20.26 -21.64
N TYR A 653 18.19 -20.03 -22.86
CA TYR A 653 19.43 -19.28 -23.11
C TYR A 653 19.35 -18.44 -24.37
N PHE A 654 20.19 -17.42 -24.42
CA PHE A 654 20.42 -16.57 -25.57
C PHE A 654 21.68 -16.98 -26.31
N ILE A 655 21.64 -17.00 -27.63
CA ILE A 655 22.72 -17.44 -28.51
C ILE A 655 23.50 -16.23 -29.03
N VAL A 656 24.79 -16.21 -28.79
CA VAL A 656 25.73 -15.23 -29.39
C VAL A 656 26.62 -15.97 -30.39
N PRO A 657 26.42 -15.75 -31.71
CA PRO A 657 27.20 -16.45 -32.72
C PRO A 657 28.62 -15.90 -32.86
N ASN A 658 29.55 -16.77 -33.19
CA ASN A 658 30.95 -16.47 -33.55
C ASN A 658 31.75 -15.70 -32.46
N LYS A 659 31.37 -15.84 -31.20
CA LYS A 659 32.04 -15.15 -30.09
C LYS A 659 32.11 -16.05 -28.86
N ASP A 660 33.30 -16.14 -28.25
CA ASP A 660 33.50 -16.79 -26.97
C ASP A 660 33.41 -15.75 -25.85
N LEU A 661 32.35 -15.80 -25.03
CA LEU A 661 32.09 -14.91 -23.91
C LEU A 661 32.44 -15.50 -22.54
N THR A 662 33.06 -16.69 -22.50
CA THR A 662 33.39 -17.36 -21.22
C THR A 662 34.35 -16.55 -20.35
N SER A 663 35.28 -15.79 -20.99
CA SER A 663 36.25 -14.95 -20.26
C SER A 663 35.61 -13.73 -19.60
N VAL A 664 34.42 -13.33 -20.03
CA VAL A 664 33.65 -12.19 -19.51
C VAL A 664 32.27 -12.59 -18.99
N ALA A 665 32.12 -13.84 -18.60
CA ALA A 665 30.82 -14.42 -18.20
C ALA A 665 30.14 -13.65 -17.06
N SER A 666 30.91 -13.12 -16.11
CA SER A 666 30.38 -12.27 -15.02
C SER A 666 29.88 -10.89 -15.48
N ASP A 667 30.25 -10.48 -16.68
CA ASP A 667 29.93 -9.16 -17.23
C ASP A 667 28.84 -9.22 -18.29
N VAL A 668 28.31 -10.43 -18.57
CA VAL A 668 27.22 -10.64 -19.52
C VAL A 668 25.88 -10.33 -18.85
N ILE A 669 25.26 -9.23 -19.25
CA ILE A 669 23.89 -8.88 -18.89
C ILE A 669 22.94 -9.43 -19.94
N VAL A 670 21.93 -10.17 -19.53
CA VAL A 670 20.80 -10.63 -20.35
C VAL A 670 19.55 -9.85 -19.96
N GLY A 671 18.64 -9.61 -20.90
CA GLY A 671 17.40 -8.91 -20.65
C GLY A 671 16.60 -8.62 -21.92
N PHE A 672 15.67 -7.68 -21.83
CA PHE A 672 14.77 -7.36 -22.93
C PHE A 672 14.75 -5.86 -23.23
N LYS A 673 14.69 -5.53 -24.52
CA LYS A 673 14.56 -4.16 -24.98
C LYS A 673 13.16 -3.62 -24.68
N TYR A 674 13.09 -2.32 -24.37
CA TYR A 674 11.85 -1.58 -24.34
C TYR A 674 12.00 -0.27 -25.14
N ASN A 675 10.87 0.26 -25.61
CA ASN A 675 10.83 1.43 -26.47
C ASN A 675 10.65 2.70 -25.62
N PHE A 676 11.52 3.70 -25.84
CA PHE A 676 11.24 5.09 -25.52
C PHE A 676 10.57 5.69 -26.74
N ASP A 677 9.35 6.18 -26.61
CA ASP A 677 8.55 6.72 -27.72
C ASP A 677 7.87 8.00 -27.26
N VAL A 678 8.15 9.11 -27.97
CA VAL A 678 7.61 10.43 -27.65
C VAL A 678 7.03 11.05 -28.91
N GLU A 679 5.71 11.25 -28.94
CA GLU A 679 5.04 11.95 -30.05
C GLU A 679 4.94 13.44 -29.74
N LEU A 680 5.51 14.26 -30.65
CA LEU A 680 5.47 15.70 -30.52
C LEU A 680 4.16 16.28 -31.05
N PRO A 681 3.64 17.36 -30.43
CA PRO A 681 2.48 18.08 -30.94
C PRO A 681 2.82 18.80 -32.23
N ARG A 682 1.78 19.18 -32.97
CA ARG A 682 1.94 20.06 -34.14
C ARG A 682 2.61 21.37 -33.71
N THR A 683 3.62 21.78 -34.46
CA THR A 683 4.37 23.02 -34.22
C THR A 683 3.59 24.23 -34.74
N TYR A 684 3.43 25.24 -33.91
CA TYR A 684 2.84 26.53 -34.26
C TYR A 684 3.85 27.65 -34.05
N PHE A 685 3.72 28.71 -34.82
CA PHE A 685 4.38 29.97 -34.46
C PHE A 685 3.65 30.57 -33.24
N ARG A 686 4.42 31.01 -32.26
CA ARG A 686 3.88 31.59 -31.02
C ARG A 686 4.54 32.94 -30.75
N SER A 687 3.74 33.99 -30.70
CA SER A 687 4.19 35.31 -30.25
C SER A 687 4.36 35.37 -28.72
N ASP A 688 3.58 34.59 -28.00
CA ASP A 688 3.60 34.35 -26.57
C ASP A 688 3.49 32.84 -26.36
N PRO A 689 4.13 32.24 -25.36
CA PRO A 689 4.03 30.78 -25.11
C PRO A 689 2.58 30.23 -25.06
N ARG A 690 1.63 31.05 -24.64
CA ARG A 690 0.22 30.66 -24.52
C ARG A 690 -0.61 30.95 -25.77
N VAL A 691 -0.08 31.68 -26.75
CA VAL A 691 -0.82 32.11 -27.94
C VAL A 691 -0.23 31.49 -29.19
N ALA A 692 -0.88 30.47 -29.73
CA ALA A 692 -0.53 29.82 -31.00
C ALA A 692 -1.24 30.49 -32.20
N ASP A 693 -0.50 30.83 -33.23
CA ASP A 693 -1.11 31.26 -34.50
C ASP A 693 -1.51 30.03 -35.30
N PHE A 694 -2.76 29.61 -35.19
CA PHE A 694 -3.32 28.45 -35.91
C PHE A 694 -3.82 28.81 -37.28
N THR A 695 -3.81 30.09 -37.66
CA THR A 695 -4.31 30.58 -38.97
C THR A 695 -3.19 30.73 -40.00
N ALA A 696 -1.95 30.87 -39.59
CA ALA A 696 -0.80 31.07 -40.45
C ALA A 696 -0.36 29.77 -41.14
N ASN A 697 0.23 29.95 -42.34
CA ASN A 697 0.97 28.86 -42.99
C ASN A 697 2.40 28.83 -42.44
N LEU A 698 2.74 27.74 -41.79
CA LEU A 698 4.09 27.51 -41.25
C LEU A 698 4.69 26.28 -41.94
N THR A 699 5.85 26.46 -42.57
CA THR A 699 6.63 25.37 -43.15
C THR A 699 7.92 25.23 -42.38
N ILE A 700 8.15 24.07 -41.79
CA ILE A 700 9.36 23.74 -41.03
C ILE A 700 10.41 23.25 -42.02
N ALA A 701 11.58 23.86 -42.04
CA ALA A 701 12.71 23.42 -42.83
C ALA A 701 13.51 22.32 -42.10
N ARG A 702 13.81 22.55 -40.86
CA ARG A 702 14.54 21.59 -39.98
C ARG A 702 14.21 21.81 -38.51
N MET A 703 14.41 20.75 -37.73
CA MET A 703 14.37 20.78 -36.26
C MET A 703 15.73 20.37 -35.72
N LYS A 704 16.17 21.03 -34.65
CA LYS A 704 17.43 20.79 -33.98
C LYS A 704 17.14 20.43 -32.54
N PHE A 705 17.59 19.26 -32.10
CA PHE A 705 17.42 18.77 -30.71
C PHE A 705 18.74 18.84 -29.97
N ALA A 706 18.78 19.61 -28.91
CA ALA A 706 19.90 19.61 -27.98
C ALA A 706 19.73 18.40 -27.04
N VAL A 707 20.71 17.53 -27.01
CA VAL A 707 20.66 16.29 -26.21
C VAL A 707 21.74 16.30 -25.13
N GLY A 708 21.45 15.64 -24.00
CA GLY A 708 22.42 15.28 -22.96
C GLY A 708 23.08 13.95 -23.31
N LEU A 709 23.50 13.20 -22.29
CA LEU A 709 24.10 11.88 -22.48
C LEU A 709 23.11 10.95 -23.19
N SER A 710 23.39 10.70 -24.48
CA SER A 710 22.47 9.96 -25.34
C SER A 710 23.21 8.99 -26.22
N GLY A 711 22.67 7.80 -26.35
CA GLY A 711 22.99 6.87 -27.42
C GLY A 711 22.28 7.26 -28.72
N MET A 712 22.18 6.30 -29.65
CA MET A 712 21.51 6.50 -30.92
C MET A 712 20.01 6.78 -30.71
N MET A 713 19.50 7.85 -31.30
CA MET A 713 18.08 8.20 -31.30
C MET A 713 17.56 8.26 -32.75
N SER A 714 16.40 7.67 -32.98
CA SER A 714 15.69 7.72 -34.25
C SER A 714 14.57 8.75 -34.18
N PHE A 715 14.38 9.47 -35.30
CA PHE A 715 13.26 10.37 -35.47
C PHE A 715 12.33 9.80 -36.56
N LYS A 716 11.07 9.58 -36.22
CA LYS A 716 10.10 8.99 -37.12
C LYS A 716 9.14 10.06 -37.60
N LEU A 717 9.10 10.27 -38.92
CA LEU A 717 8.29 11.28 -39.56
C LEU A 717 7.11 10.61 -40.29
N GLU A 718 5.90 10.93 -39.84
CA GLU A 718 4.69 10.59 -40.57
C GLU A 718 4.32 11.74 -41.48
N GLN A 719 4.05 11.47 -42.75
CA GLN A 719 3.57 12.45 -43.71
C GLN A 719 2.08 12.24 -44.02
N ARG A 720 1.29 13.29 -43.88
CA ARG A 720 -0.14 13.24 -44.23
C ARG A 720 -0.32 13.02 -45.74
N GLY A 721 -1.22 12.09 -46.06
CA GLY A 721 -1.51 11.75 -47.48
C GLY A 721 -0.65 10.63 -48.04
N ARG A 722 0.34 10.11 -47.27
CA ARG A 722 0.99 8.84 -47.59
C ARG A 722 -0.01 7.71 -47.38
N LEU A 723 -0.19 6.87 -48.39
CA LEU A 723 -1.09 5.70 -48.28
C LEU A 723 -0.47 4.68 -47.33
N PRO A 724 -1.28 3.98 -46.52
CA PRO A 724 -0.80 2.87 -45.74
C PRO A 724 -0.19 1.79 -46.63
N TYR A 725 0.84 1.13 -46.13
CA TYR A 725 1.39 -0.06 -46.80
C TYR A 725 0.37 -1.20 -46.69
N GLU A 726 -0.03 -1.80 -47.80
CA GLU A 726 -1.03 -2.87 -47.83
C GLU A 726 -0.35 -4.21 -48.08
N LEU A 727 -0.51 -5.13 -47.11
CA LEU A 727 -0.09 -6.53 -47.23
C LEU A 727 -1.32 -7.42 -47.34
N LYS A 728 -1.27 -8.38 -48.27
CA LYS A 728 -2.37 -9.32 -48.52
C LYS A 728 -1.91 -10.75 -48.23
N PHE A 729 -2.73 -11.45 -47.49
CA PHE A 729 -2.61 -12.87 -47.25
C PHE A 729 -3.94 -13.55 -47.56
N THR A 730 -3.89 -14.85 -47.76
CA THR A 730 -5.09 -15.69 -47.90
C THR A 730 -5.14 -16.67 -46.75
N GLY A 731 -6.28 -16.74 -46.09
CA GLY A 731 -6.51 -17.67 -44.98
C GLY A 731 -6.52 -19.11 -45.50
N ASP A 732 -6.03 -20.04 -44.73
CA ASP A 732 -6.03 -21.48 -45.02
C ASP A 732 -6.93 -22.31 -44.08
N GLY A 733 -7.61 -21.60 -43.15
CA GLY A 733 -8.47 -22.20 -42.14
C GLY A 733 -7.71 -22.80 -40.94
N SER A 734 -6.38 -22.80 -40.98
CA SER A 734 -5.53 -23.42 -39.92
C SER A 734 -4.46 -22.47 -39.37
N THR A 735 -3.90 -21.60 -40.18
CA THR A 735 -2.82 -20.69 -39.81
C THR A 735 -3.36 -19.49 -39.01
N THR A 736 -2.84 -19.29 -37.81
CA THR A 736 -3.14 -18.12 -36.96
C THR A 736 -2.04 -17.07 -37.01
N THR A 737 -0.83 -17.40 -37.44
CA THR A 737 0.34 -16.54 -37.37
C THR A 737 0.73 -16.03 -38.75
N TYR A 738 0.82 -14.74 -38.92
CA TYR A 738 1.20 -14.07 -40.19
C TYR A 738 2.37 -13.13 -39.93
N THR A 739 3.47 -13.34 -40.67
CA THR A 739 4.69 -12.54 -40.57
C THR A 739 4.89 -11.75 -41.84
N PHE A 740 5.25 -10.48 -41.70
CA PHE A 740 5.55 -9.62 -42.84
C PHE A 740 7.03 -9.24 -42.86
N ASN A 741 7.55 -8.94 -44.07
CA ASN A 741 8.93 -8.59 -44.24
C ASN A 741 9.19 -7.14 -43.84
N LYS A 742 10.09 -6.93 -42.88
CA LYS A 742 10.46 -5.58 -42.40
C LYS A 742 11.27 -4.77 -43.41
N ARG A 743 11.74 -5.36 -44.54
CA ARG A 743 12.57 -4.66 -45.55
C ARG A 743 11.88 -3.46 -46.19
N ASP A 744 10.56 -3.50 -46.26
CA ASP A 744 9.74 -2.50 -46.91
C ASP A 744 9.20 -1.44 -45.94
N LEU A 745 9.49 -1.54 -44.65
CA LEU A 745 8.99 -0.68 -43.60
C LEU A 745 10.12 -0.27 -42.65
N ASP A 746 10.29 1.02 -42.46
CA ASP A 746 11.29 1.53 -41.52
C ASP A 746 10.93 1.24 -40.05
N TYR A 747 9.64 1.33 -39.78
CA TYR A 747 9.09 1.11 -38.45
C TYR A 747 7.60 0.79 -38.51
N VAL A 748 7.16 -0.11 -37.63
CA VAL A 748 5.75 -0.46 -37.42
C VAL A 748 5.33 -0.04 -36.03
N ASP A 749 4.41 0.92 -35.95
CA ASP A 749 3.70 1.20 -34.72
C ASP A 749 2.46 0.29 -34.66
N ARG A 750 2.38 -0.54 -33.62
CA ARG A 750 1.31 -1.53 -33.48
C ARG A 750 -0.08 -0.87 -33.43
N SER A 751 -0.18 0.34 -32.92
CA SER A 751 -1.41 1.12 -32.85
C SER A 751 -1.87 1.64 -34.23
N ASP A 752 -0.96 1.72 -35.22
CA ASP A 752 -1.21 2.19 -36.56
C ASP A 752 -1.46 1.04 -37.56
N VAL A 753 -1.61 -0.19 -37.09
CA VAL A 753 -1.92 -1.36 -37.93
C VAL A 753 -3.41 -1.67 -37.86
N LEU A 754 -4.05 -1.58 -39.03
CA LEU A 754 -5.43 -1.99 -39.24
C LEU A 754 -5.45 -3.35 -39.91
N VAL A 755 -6.16 -4.30 -39.34
CA VAL A 755 -6.33 -5.65 -39.90
C VAL A 755 -7.77 -5.82 -40.37
N THR A 756 -7.93 -6.31 -41.57
CA THR A 756 -9.26 -6.66 -42.11
C THR A 756 -9.27 -8.11 -42.60
N VAL A 757 -10.38 -8.81 -42.38
CA VAL A 757 -10.65 -10.15 -42.91
C VAL A 757 -11.92 -10.04 -43.72
N ASN A 758 -11.83 -10.36 -45.02
CA ASN A 758 -12.91 -10.18 -46.00
C ASN A 758 -13.51 -8.75 -45.99
N GLY A 759 -12.65 -7.74 -45.76
CA GLY A 759 -13.06 -6.34 -45.74
C GLY A 759 -13.71 -5.88 -44.41
N VAL A 760 -13.84 -6.74 -43.40
CA VAL A 760 -14.36 -6.41 -42.06
C VAL A 760 -13.18 -6.22 -41.13
N ASN A 761 -13.23 -5.16 -40.31
CA ASN A 761 -12.19 -4.93 -39.30
C ASN A 761 -12.12 -6.07 -38.31
N GLU A 762 -10.92 -6.62 -38.13
CA GLU A 762 -10.62 -7.65 -37.13
C GLU A 762 -9.86 -7.03 -35.97
N THR A 763 -10.30 -7.33 -34.75
CA THR A 763 -9.68 -6.84 -33.50
C THR A 763 -9.14 -7.97 -32.64
N ALA A 764 -9.50 -9.22 -32.93
CA ALA A 764 -9.10 -10.40 -32.17
C ALA A 764 -7.73 -10.92 -32.61
N PHE A 765 -6.71 -10.05 -32.55
CA PHE A 765 -5.32 -10.40 -32.83
C PHE A 765 -4.37 -9.76 -31.83
N SER A 766 -3.15 -10.29 -31.80
CA SER A 766 -2.04 -9.75 -30.99
C SER A 766 -0.75 -9.72 -31.80
N PHE A 767 0.22 -8.93 -31.34
CA PHE A 767 1.57 -8.93 -31.89
C PHE A 767 2.50 -9.76 -31.02
N THR A 768 3.21 -10.72 -31.61
CA THR A 768 4.31 -11.43 -30.94
C THR A 768 5.63 -10.66 -31.02
N ASN A 769 5.83 -9.93 -32.11
CA ASN A 769 6.95 -9.01 -32.32
C ASN A 769 6.52 -7.93 -33.33
N ASP A 770 7.41 -7.03 -33.74
CA ASP A 770 7.09 -5.91 -34.63
C ASP A 770 6.67 -6.32 -36.06
N THR A 771 6.85 -7.58 -36.42
CA THR A 771 6.57 -8.09 -37.77
C THR A 771 5.65 -9.29 -37.79
N THR A 772 5.13 -9.75 -36.65
CA THR A 772 4.32 -10.96 -36.55
C THR A 772 3.02 -10.71 -35.83
N ILE A 773 1.91 -10.97 -36.51
CA ILE A 773 0.54 -10.87 -35.99
C ILE A 773 -0.01 -12.29 -35.79
N VAL A 774 -0.64 -12.50 -34.64
CA VAL A 774 -1.30 -13.76 -34.27
C VAL A 774 -2.77 -13.53 -34.01
N PHE A 775 -3.62 -14.18 -34.80
CA PHE A 775 -5.06 -14.17 -34.60
C PHE A 775 -5.48 -15.09 -33.46
N SER A 776 -6.51 -14.72 -32.73
CA SER A 776 -7.08 -15.55 -31.66
C SER A 776 -7.70 -16.85 -32.20
N SER A 777 -8.16 -16.85 -33.46
CA SER A 777 -8.66 -18.00 -34.20
C SER A 777 -8.20 -17.92 -35.65
N ALA A 778 -7.93 -19.04 -36.28
CA ALA A 778 -7.48 -19.09 -37.69
C ALA A 778 -8.56 -18.48 -38.58
N PRO A 779 -8.22 -17.50 -39.45
CA PRO A 779 -9.12 -17.02 -40.51
C PRO A 779 -9.56 -18.17 -41.42
N ALA A 780 -10.82 -18.11 -41.86
CA ALA A 780 -11.40 -19.17 -42.72
C ALA A 780 -10.57 -19.41 -43.99
N ALA A 781 -10.68 -20.60 -44.56
CA ALA A 781 -10.06 -20.91 -45.85
C ALA A 781 -10.57 -19.94 -46.91
N ASP A 782 -9.69 -19.47 -47.78
CA ASP A 782 -9.89 -18.47 -48.84
C ASP A 782 -10.31 -17.07 -48.33
N ALA A 783 -10.25 -16.79 -47.04
CA ALA A 783 -10.49 -15.45 -46.51
C ALA A 783 -9.40 -14.47 -46.97
N GLU A 784 -9.80 -13.32 -47.53
CA GLU A 784 -8.86 -12.25 -47.83
C GLU A 784 -8.45 -11.51 -46.57
N ILE A 785 -7.18 -11.59 -46.21
CA ILE A 785 -6.61 -10.92 -45.02
C ILE A 785 -5.77 -9.76 -45.52
N LYS A 786 -6.06 -8.54 -45.04
CA LYS A 786 -5.29 -7.34 -45.37
C LYS A 786 -4.80 -6.66 -44.12
N PHE A 787 -3.51 -6.36 -44.11
CA PHE A 787 -2.87 -5.50 -43.13
C PHE A 787 -2.61 -4.14 -43.77
N TYR A 788 -3.17 -3.09 -43.22
CA TYR A 788 -2.88 -1.72 -43.58
C TYR A 788 -1.96 -1.15 -42.54
N ILE A 789 -0.68 -0.95 -42.91
CA ILE A 789 0.36 -0.52 -41.99
C ILE A 789 0.74 0.92 -42.36
N LYS A 790 0.60 1.80 -41.36
CA LYS A 790 1.03 3.18 -41.50
C LYS A 790 2.54 3.24 -41.34
N ASP A 791 3.23 3.58 -42.38
CA ASP A 791 4.69 3.60 -42.41
C ASP A 791 5.24 4.94 -41.94
N TRP A 792 6.11 4.88 -40.92
CA TRP A 792 6.84 6.02 -40.41
C TRP A 792 8.20 6.11 -41.09
N PHE A 793 8.46 7.22 -41.74
CA PHE A 793 9.77 7.46 -42.34
C PHE A 793 10.82 7.75 -41.28
N THR A 794 11.84 6.90 -41.15
CA THR A 794 12.91 7.07 -40.17
C THR A 794 13.96 8.07 -40.68
N VAL A 795 14.21 9.12 -39.87
CA VAL A 795 15.30 10.08 -40.11
C VAL A 795 16.25 9.92 -38.96
N GLN A 796 17.51 9.62 -39.23
CA GLN A 796 18.55 9.53 -38.22
C GLN A 796 19.50 10.73 -38.34
N PRO A 797 20.00 11.28 -37.22
CA PRO A 797 21.09 12.23 -37.27
C PRO A 797 22.35 11.56 -37.82
N VAL A 798 23.17 12.31 -38.50
CA VAL A 798 24.47 11.83 -39.00
C VAL A 798 25.36 11.62 -37.77
N ILE A 799 25.65 10.38 -37.44
CA ILE A 799 26.64 9.99 -36.43
C ILE A 799 27.91 9.58 -37.18
N GLU A 800 29.09 9.79 -36.60
CA GLU A 800 30.35 9.39 -37.24
C GLU A 800 30.33 7.87 -37.52
N ALA A 801 30.53 7.50 -38.78
CA ALA A 801 30.39 6.14 -39.28
C ALA A 801 31.29 5.09 -38.61
N ASN A 802 32.39 5.52 -38.00
CA ASN A 802 33.35 4.62 -37.33
C ASN A 802 32.83 3.95 -36.07
N SER A 803 31.84 4.53 -35.41
CA SER A 803 31.25 4.03 -34.18
C SER A 803 30.42 2.75 -34.38
N TYR A 804 29.86 2.56 -35.57
CA TYR A 804 29.06 1.37 -35.88
C TYR A 804 29.91 0.15 -36.24
N LEU A 805 31.08 0.37 -36.84
CA LEU A 805 31.92 -0.72 -37.33
C LEU A 805 32.68 -1.44 -36.20
N ALA A 806 32.91 -0.76 -35.09
CA ALA A 806 33.56 -1.33 -33.92
C ALA A 806 32.60 -1.90 -32.86
N ASN A 807 31.27 -1.83 -33.10
CA ASN A 807 30.25 -2.11 -32.12
C ASN A 807 30.34 -1.22 -30.85
N ASP A 808 31.12 -0.16 -30.92
CA ASP A 808 31.16 0.90 -29.91
C ASP A 808 29.88 1.71 -30.04
N VAL A 809 29.11 1.84 -28.96
CA VAL A 809 27.96 2.71 -28.95
C VAL A 809 28.45 4.12 -28.68
N PRO A 810 28.32 5.05 -29.65
CA PRO A 810 28.65 6.43 -29.39
C PRO A 810 27.64 6.99 -28.39
N LEU A 811 28.14 7.47 -27.27
CA LEU A 811 27.36 8.26 -26.33
C LEU A 811 27.75 9.72 -26.52
N ASP A 812 26.83 10.45 -27.14
CA ASP A 812 27.00 11.89 -27.31
C ASP A 812 26.56 12.60 -26.01
N ASN A 813 27.29 13.60 -25.60
CA ASN A 813 26.94 14.47 -24.51
C ASN A 813 26.99 15.92 -25.00
N GLU A 814 25.93 16.69 -24.70
CA GLU A 814 25.81 18.11 -25.07
C GLU A 814 25.96 18.38 -26.60
N THR A 815 25.37 17.52 -27.42
CA THR A 815 25.38 17.65 -28.88
C THR A 815 24.04 18.09 -29.43
N VAL A 816 24.01 18.42 -30.73
CA VAL A 816 22.76 18.86 -31.41
C VAL A 816 22.45 17.96 -32.57
N PHE A 817 21.36 17.23 -32.51
CA PHE A 817 20.85 16.47 -33.64
C PHE A 817 19.98 17.35 -34.56
N THR A 818 20.30 17.37 -35.83
CA THR A 818 19.59 18.18 -36.81
C THR A 818 18.77 17.30 -37.78
N ILE A 819 17.47 17.49 -37.75
CA ILE A 819 16.50 16.69 -38.54
C ILE A 819 15.90 17.53 -39.66
N PRO A 820 16.11 17.19 -40.93
CA PRO A 820 15.47 17.85 -42.05
C PRO A 820 14.00 17.44 -42.13
N ILE A 821 13.10 18.41 -42.21
CA ILE A 821 11.64 18.18 -42.26
C ILE A 821 11.07 18.59 -43.65
N HIS A 822 11.27 19.81 -44.04
CA HIS A 822 10.78 20.40 -45.31
C HIS A 822 9.28 20.22 -45.57
N GLN A 823 8.47 20.28 -44.50
CA GLN A 823 7.01 20.06 -44.55
C GLN A 823 6.25 21.22 -43.90
N ARG A 824 4.99 21.42 -44.34
CA ARG A 824 4.04 22.24 -43.56
C ARG A 824 3.68 21.54 -42.26
N THR A 825 3.51 22.30 -41.21
CA THR A 825 3.22 21.76 -39.84
C THR A 825 1.94 20.95 -39.79
N GLU A 826 0.99 21.19 -40.70
CA GLU A 826 -0.27 20.44 -40.80
C GLU A 826 -0.13 19.08 -41.50
N ASN A 827 0.99 18.84 -42.19
CA ASN A 827 1.19 17.66 -43.00
C ASN A 827 2.11 16.61 -42.42
N PHE A 828 2.63 16.81 -41.20
CA PHE A 828 3.48 15.81 -40.59
C PHE A 828 3.25 15.70 -39.08
N ARG A 829 3.63 14.54 -38.55
CA ARG A 829 3.86 14.27 -37.12
C ARG A 829 5.30 13.79 -36.95
N LEU A 830 5.90 14.11 -35.85
CA LEU A 830 7.26 13.67 -35.51
C LEU A 830 7.25 12.91 -34.20
N LYS A 831 7.87 11.73 -34.18
CA LYS A 831 8.16 10.95 -32.98
C LYS A 831 9.66 10.88 -32.75
N MET A 832 10.07 10.97 -31.50
CA MET A 832 11.40 10.58 -31.02
C MET A 832 11.34 9.14 -30.56
N PHE A 833 12.26 8.31 -30.97
CA PHE A 833 12.24 6.88 -30.70
C PHE A 833 13.63 6.34 -30.36
N ASN A 834 13.70 5.49 -29.35
CA ASN A 834 14.90 4.73 -29.01
C ASN A 834 14.53 3.39 -28.39
N ASN A 835 15.16 2.32 -28.86
CA ASN A 835 15.06 0.98 -28.27
C ASN A 835 16.44 0.37 -27.94
N SER A 836 17.48 1.18 -27.94
CA SER A 836 18.82 0.72 -27.54
C SER A 836 18.91 0.55 -26.02
N PRO A 837 19.86 -0.25 -25.49
CA PRO A 837 20.05 -0.40 -24.06
C PRO A 837 20.75 0.78 -23.39
N PHE A 838 20.95 1.88 -24.13
CA PHE A 838 21.65 3.06 -23.65
C PHE A 838 20.69 4.23 -23.38
N PRO A 839 21.10 5.19 -22.54
CA PRO A 839 20.25 6.33 -22.19
C PRO A 839 19.97 7.24 -23.38
N VAL A 840 18.92 8.02 -23.24
CA VAL A 840 18.56 9.17 -24.08
C VAL A 840 18.19 10.31 -23.17
N ALA A 841 18.65 11.52 -23.47
CA ALA A 841 18.28 12.74 -22.76
C ALA A 841 18.03 13.86 -23.76
N VAL A 842 16.84 14.42 -23.78
CA VAL A 842 16.46 15.54 -24.66
C VAL A 842 16.25 16.78 -23.81
N ASN A 843 17.11 17.77 -23.99
CA ASN A 843 17.12 18.99 -23.20
C ASN A 843 16.21 20.08 -23.83
N ALA A 844 16.39 20.36 -25.12
CA ALA A 844 15.70 21.44 -25.81
C ALA A 844 15.52 21.14 -27.29
N MET A 845 14.61 21.86 -27.92
CA MET A 845 14.44 21.82 -29.39
C MET A 845 14.36 23.23 -29.94
N MET A 846 14.92 23.42 -31.13
CA MET A 846 14.79 24.63 -31.93
C MET A 846 14.33 24.25 -33.34
N TRP A 847 13.36 24.95 -33.86
CA TRP A 847 12.95 24.76 -35.25
C TRP A 847 13.20 26.03 -36.06
N GLU A 848 13.51 25.80 -37.33
CA GLU A 848 13.72 26.84 -38.35
C GLU A 848 12.69 26.62 -39.45
N GLY A 849 12.04 27.69 -39.86
CA GLY A 849 11.01 27.57 -40.92
C GLY A 849 10.60 28.88 -41.54
N ASN A 850 9.65 28.81 -42.43
CA ASN A 850 9.05 29.94 -43.14
C ASN A 850 7.63 30.18 -42.62
N TYR A 851 7.39 31.35 -42.12
CA TYR A 851 6.12 31.81 -41.59
C TYR A 851 5.43 32.78 -42.54
N THR A 852 4.15 32.56 -42.80
CA THR A 852 3.31 33.46 -43.59
C THR A 852 2.00 33.70 -42.89
N PRO A 853 1.78 34.87 -42.28
CA PRO A 853 0.52 35.21 -41.64
C PRO A 853 -0.59 35.28 -42.70
N ARG A 854 -1.79 34.83 -42.33
CA ARG A 854 -2.97 35.01 -43.19
C ARG A 854 -3.45 36.45 -43.07
N PHE A 855 -3.23 37.21 -44.12
CA PHE A 855 -3.89 38.51 -44.22
C PHE A 855 -5.29 38.31 -44.80
N TYR A 856 -6.31 38.53 -43.98
CA TYR A 856 -7.65 38.73 -44.54
C TYR A 856 -7.72 40.10 -45.17
N ARG A 857 -7.74 40.18 -46.49
CA ARG A 857 -8.22 41.41 -47.17
C ARG A 857 -9.69 41.55 -46.74
N ARG A 858 -9.98 42.55 -45.91
CA ARG A 858 -11.35 43.08 -45.84
C ARG A 858 -11.65 43.66 -47.22
N VAL A 859 -12.58 43.04 -47.94
CA VAL A 859 -13.20 43.62 -49.14
C VAL A 859 -14.32 44.58 -48.67
#